data_a40cfca6fbb045206e12d82a8cbc890b
#
_entry.id   a40cfca6fbb045206e12d82a8cbc890b
#
_cell.length_a   1.000
_cell.length_b   1.000
_cell.length_c   1.000
_cell.angle_alpha   90.00
_cell.angle_beta   90.00
_cell.angle_gamma   90.00
#
_symmetry.space_group_name_H-M   'P 1'
#
loop_
_entity.id
_entity.type
_entity.pdbx_description
1 polymer ?
#
loop_
_entity_poly.entity_id
_entity_poly.type
_entity_poly.pdbx_seq_one_letter_code
_entity_poly.pdbx_strand_id
1 'polypeptide(L)'
;MKRPQSEQAEQPVGQERLPRSNRSLRPTASTPQGWSSADPGQAPSPITGRRPPPSASQRHPAPIPVPRRSLDLPPAHTTLVCVALPGLAISTEQGQLTGQGLEGFYRAGRRVLSRCQVRVAGREPIAVQGLTTAADRARFVGALRSSPSTGPDPDIVVERTRHADGTERITLHSAAPRTLRLPVEVALGTDLADLGTIASGRTGPELPASVHDSGLRWSGAGVSASVTADPPPTDALASAGLLRWEFEVPPGSTVTVELRVQMDGAGPVRAVGRAATSPLAPARATGYHPGVQALLHTSIEDLQALLLRDSAHPADTYLAAGVPWRCGMVPAEALAAARMTLPLGTRLAVGTLRILARTQLLAPGPGSGMIPGPRRDAGPHLPPSCTGTEATLLFPVLLAEARRWGLSQQETEELLPAAERCLAWLLTTVGDGTYLSDPHPAGPVRCETQAHAHRAALLGADLLDACGRPGGDGLRQWARQLRAAFREEFWVEDRGGGRPAAARAPGGRRVTQFGAAAAHLLDTGLLGGGCHAPGLLDRVQTEQLARLFGSPTLDSGWGLRGLGVKEVGYNPFGHRAGAVRVQETAIAVAGLAAAGHEKETTSLLRGVLAAAETFGHRLPEMYAGEQRADGSTPIPHPAACRPSATAAAAGVLLLTALAGIRPDAPAGTVTLRPVHSVPLGEIGLTGLRVAGAPFSVRVSRLGLAMVEEAAEGLQLRV
;
A
#
# COMPACT_ATOMS: atom_id res chain seq x y z
N MET A 1 -71.72 -4.55 14.08
CA MET A 1 -72.56 -5.78 13.85
C MET A 1 -71.55 -6.96 13.83
N LYS A 2 -71.73 -7.78 14.86
CA LYS A 2 -71.38 -9.22 14.97
C LYS A 2 -69.97 -9.74 14.62
N ARG A 3 -69.19 -10.02 15.65
CA ARG A 3 -68.42 -11.26 15.83
C ARG A 3 -69.41 -12.48 15.95
N PRO A 4 -68.96 -13.73 15.80
CA PRO A 4 -68.22 -14.48 16.84
C PRO A 4 -67.14 -15.45 16.25
N GLN A 5 -66.08 -15.83 17.00
CA GLN A 5 -65.87 -16.95 17.94
C GLN A 5 -65.92 -18.34 17.23
N SER A 6 -65.10 -19.30 17.42
CA SER A 6 -64.24 -19.93 18.44
C SER A 6 -63.86 -21.26 17.80
N GLU A 7 -62.92 -22.08 18.14
CA GLU A 7 -62.44 -22.82 19.31
C GLU A 7 -61.39 -23.83 18.82
N GLN A 8 -60.30 -23.97 19.56
CA GLN A 8 -59.84 -25.15 20.30
C GLN A 8 -59.49 -26.43 19.49
N ALA A 9 -58.46 -27.05 19.65
CA ALA A 9 -57.50 -27.61 20.59
C ALA A 9 -57.12 -29.00 20.08
N GLU A 10 -55.91 -29.43 20.19
CA GLU A 10 -55.40 -30.50 21.05
C GLU A 10 -54.03 -31.03 20.58
N GLN A 11 -53.13 -31.11 21.52
CA GLN A 11 -51.93 -31.96 21.54
C GLN A 11 -52.37 -33.42 21.93
N PRO A 12 -51.51 -34.48 22.02
CA PRO A 12 -50.06 -34.51 22.32
C PRO A 12 -49.27 -35.75 21.81
N VAL A 13 -47.95 -35.75 22.17
CA VAL A 13 -47.11 -36.88 22.68
C VAL A 13 -46.41 -37.81 21.69
N GLY A 14 -45.09 -37.86 21.89
CA GLY A 14 -44.19 -38.91 21.39
C GLY A 14 -42.73 -38.68 21.80
N GLN A 15 -42.43 -38.95 23.09
CA GLN A 15 -41.04 -39.05 23.59
C GLN A 15 -40.42 -40.36 23.14
N GLU A 16 -39.17 -40.35 22.70
CA GLU A 16 -38.28 -41.50 22.90
C GLU A 16 -36.87 -41.06 23.29
N ARG A 17 -36.38 -41.75 24.33
CA ARG A 17 -35.12 -41.54 25.06
C ARG A 17 -33.99 -42.36 24.50
N LEU A 18 -32.79 -41.76 24.44
CA LEU A 18 -31.43 -42.17 24.82
C LEU A 18 -30.96 -43.63 24.65
N PRO A 19 -29.64 -43.89 24.45
CA PRO A 19 -28.79 -43.97 25.62
C PRO A 19 -27.42 -43.28 25.57
N ARG A 20 -26.95 -42.92 26.77
CA ARG A 20 -25.61 -42.46 27.14
C ARG A 20 -24.59 -43.60 27.11
N SER A 21 -23.36 -43.35 26.73
CA SER A 21 -22.21 -44.05 27.28
C SER A 21 -21.06 -43.09 27.58
N ASN A 22 -20.72 -43.06 28.85
CA ASN A 22 -19.55 -42.45 29.47
C ASN A 22 -18.27 -43.14 29.02
N ARG A 23 -17.23 -42.38 28.75
CA ARG A 23 -15.88 -42.70 29.24
C ARG A 23 -15.05 -41.43 29.33
N SER A 24 -14.74 -41.07 30.55
CA SER A 24 -13.73 -40.14 31.02
C SER A 24 -12.31 -40.65 30.76
N LEU A 25 -11.43 -39.80 30.30
CA LEU A 25 -10.00 -39.90 30.56
C LEU A 25 -9.44 -38.50 30.75
N ARG A 26 -8.92 -38.21 31.90
CA ARG A 26 -8.16 -37.02 32.28
C ARG A 26 -6.75 -37.10 31.73
N PRO A 27 -6.14 -35.96 31.36
CA PRO A 27 -4.71 -35.87 31.10
C PRO A 27 -3.96 -35.51 32.39
N THR A 28 -2.91 -36.26 32.66
CA THR A 28 -1.91 -35.97 33.71
C THR A 28 -0.88 -34.97 33.20
N ALA A 29 -0.68 -33.92 33.97
CA ALA A 29 0.42 -32.96 33.81
C ALA A 29 1.73 -33.58 34.30
N SER A 30 2.83 -33.35 33.62
CA SER A 30 4.19 -33.48 34.13
C SER A 30 5.05 -32.30 33.77
N THR A 31 5.48 -31.63 34.82
CA THR A 31 6.43 -30.50 34.86
C THR A 31 7.85 -31.01 34.67
N PRO A 32 8.76 -30.28 34.03
CA PRO A 32 10.18 -30.58 34.04
C PRO A 32 10.89 -29.81 35.14
N GLN A 33 11.62 -30.53 35.97
CA GLN A 33 12.59 -29.98 36.91
C GLN A 33 14.01 -29.98 36.34
N GLY A 34 14.71 -28.86 36.52
CA GLY A 34 15.94 -28.78 37.26
C GLY A 34 17.25 -29.01 36.52
N TRP A 35 17.96 -27.93 36.27
CA TRP A 35 19.37 -27.94 35.99
C TRP A 35 20.16 -28.13 37.28
N SER A 36 21.14 -29.02 37.26
CA SER A 36 22.21 -29.11 38.26
C SER A 36 23.55 -29.38 37.58
N SER A 37 24.51 -28.55 37.95
CA SER A 37 25.93 -28.57 37.63
C SER A 37 26.71 -29.71 38.29
N ALA A 38 27.66 -30.30 37.63
CA ALA A 38 28.90 -30.84 38.25
C ALA A 38 29.97 -31.21 37.24
N ASP A 39 31.16 -31.05 37.66
CA ASP A 39 32.52 -30.88 37.18
C ASP A 39 33.24 -32.19 36.76
N PRO A 40 34.48 -32.12 36.25
CA PRO A 40 35.06 -33.10 35.34
C PRO A 40 35.99 -34.12 35.98
N GLY A 41 36.24 -35.20 35.27
CA GLY A 41 37.37 -36.03 35.62
C GLY A 41 37.35 -37.48 35.09
N GLN A 42 38.44 -37.76 34.34
CA GLN A 42 39.09 -39.07 34.14
C GLN A 42 38.63 -39.95 32.98
N ALA A 43 39.55 -40.01 32.01
CA ALA A 43 39.67 -41.09 31.05
C ALA A 43 40.15 -42.41 31.72
N PRO A 44 39.84 -43.55 31.14
CA PRO A 44 40.92 -44.43 30.71
C PRO A 44 40.79 -45.07 29.32
N SER A 45 41.92 -45.48 28.86
CA SER A 45 42.35 -45.98 27.55
C SER A 45 41.89 -47.42 27.22
N PRO A 46 42.33 -48.05 26.15
CA PRO A 46 41.45 -48.68 25.14
C PRO A 46 41.51 -50.20 25.18
N ILE A 47 40.44 -50.83 24.66
CA ILE A 47 40.49 -52.26 24.32
C ILE A 47 40.14 -52.47 22.86
N THR A 48 41.12 -53.02 22.16
CA THR A 48 41.06 -53.49 20.79
C THR A 48 40.10 -54.67 20.59
N GLY A 49 39.22 -54.56 19.64
CA GLY A 49 38.37 -55.68 19.16
C GLY A 49 38.01 -55.49 17.71
N ARG A 50 38.72 -56.16 16.79
CA ARG A 50 38.38 -56.23 15.39
C ARG A 50 37.04 -57.00 15.21
N ARG A 51 36.07 -56.34 14.57
CA ARG A 51 34.92 -57.03 13.96
C ARG A 51 35.07 -57.06 12.42
N PRO A 52 34.62 -58.12 11.78
CA PRO A 52 34.70 -58.27 10.33
C PRO A 52 33.68 -57.37 9.61
N PRO A 53 33.90 -57.05 8.32
CA PRO A 53 33.04 -56.12 7.58
C PRO A 53 31.69 -56.77 7.28
N PRO A 54 30.56 -56.03 7.38
CA PRO A 54 29.27 -56.53 6.94
C PRO A 54 29.20 -56.52 5.43
N SER A 55 28.58 -57.60 4.91
CA SER A 55 28.25 -57.85 3.53
C SER A 55 27.43 -56.73 2.88
N ALA A 56 27.63 -56.52 1.59
CA ALA A 56 26.93 -55.56 0.76
C ALA A 56 25.39 -55.82 0.79
N SER A 57 24.66 -55.04 1.58
CA SER A 57 23.21 -54.96 1.57
C SER A 57 22.78 -53.63 0.97
N GLN A 58 22.07 -53.74 -0.13
CA GLN A 58 21.14 -52.82 -0.78
C GLN A 58 21.19 -51.35 -0.25
N ARG A 59 21.87 -50.50 -0.97
CA ARG A 59 21.74 -49.04 -0.81
C ARG A 59 20.33 -48.66 -1.29
N HIS A 60 19.43 -48.38 -0.33
CA HIS A 60 18.24 -47.59 -0.64
C HIS A 60 18.69 -46.26 -1.23
N PRO A 61 18.10 -45.76 -2.33
CA PRO A 61 18.38 -44.43 -2.82
C PRO A 61 18.04 -43.43 -1.71
N ALA A 62 18.96 -42.49 -1.48
CA ALA A 62 18.72 -41.41 -0.54
C ALA A 62 17.40 -40.71 -0.93
N PRO A 63 16.54 -40.37 0.05
CA PRO A 63 15.33 -39.62 -0.25
C PRO A 63 15.71 -38.33 -0.97
N ILE A 64 15.09 -38.11 -2.12
CA ILE A 64 15.20 -36.85 -2.87
C ILE A 64 14.89 -35.72 -1.89
N PRO A 65 15.77 -34.73 -1.69
CA PRO A 65 15.49 -33.65 -0.78
C PRO A 65 14.24 -32.93 -1.24
N VAL A 66 13.16 -33.09 -0.49
CA VAL A 66 11.96 -32.27 -0.68
C VAL A 66 12.39 -30.82 -0.48
N PRO A 67 12.24 -29.93 -1.45
CA PRO A 67 12.62 -28.54 -1.28
C PRO A 67 11.92 -28.02 -0.04
N ARG A 68 12.70 -27.57 0.94
CA ARG A 68 12.19 -26.90 2.14
C ARG A 68 11.37 -25.72 1.65
N ARG A 69 10.06 -25.73 1.92
CA ARG A 69 9.17 -24.60 1.66
C ARG A 69 9.79 -23.41 2.39
N SER A 70 10.28 -22.42 1.66
CA SER A 70 10.61 -21.14 2.26
C SER A 70 9.30 -20.56 2.78
N LEU A 71 9.21 -20.36 4.09
CA LEU A 71 8.09 -19.66 4.73
C LEU A 71 8.24 -18.16 4.54
N ASP A 72 9.39 -17.72 4.04
CA ASP A 72 9.72 -16.31 3.87
C ASP A 72 9.25 -15.82 2.50
N LEU A 73 8.61 -14.66 2.51
CA LEU A 73 8.32 -13.92 1.30
C LEU A 73 9.59 -13.51 0.57
N PRO A 74 9.59 -13.51 -0.76
CA PRO A 74 10.65 -12.88 -1.50
C PRO A 74 10.79 -11.41 -1.08
N PRO A 75 12.00 -10.94 -0.72
CA PRO A 75 12.19 -9.56 -0.28
C PRO A 75 11.92 -8.58 -1.42
N ALA A 76 10.95 -7.67 -1.23
CA ALA A 76 10.61 -6.65 -2.22
C ALA A 76 11.56 -5.44 -2.18
N HIS A 77 12.17 -5.17 -1.04
CA HIS A 77 13.00 -3.97 -0.80
C HIS A 77 14.32 -3.94 -1.58
N THR A 78 14.82 -5.10 -2.03
CA THR A 78 16.06 -5.24 -2.81
C THR A 78 15.83 -5.15 -4.31
N THR A 79 14.61 -4.87 -4.74
CA THR A 79 14.24 -4.87 -6.16
C THR A 79 13.94 -3.46 -6.67
N LEU A 80 14.26 -3.24 -7.94
CA LEU A 80 13.76 -2.11 -8.71
C LEU A 80 12.39 -2.49 -9.30
N VAL A 81 11.41 -1.62 -9.09
CA VAL A 81 10.02 -1.86 -9.49
C VAL A 81 9.59 -0.76 -10.45
N CYS A 82 9.28 -1.14 -11.69
CA CYS A 82 8.67 -0.27 -12.70
C CYS A 82 7.18 -0.56 -12.76
N VAL A 83 6.35 0.47 -12.67
CA VAL A 83 4.90 0.33 -12.55
C VAL A 83 4.17 1.20 -13.56
N ALA A 84 3.27 0.60 -14.31
CA ALA A 84 2.24 1.27 -15.12
C ALA A 84 1.05 0.30 -15.22
N LEU A 85 0.30 0.15 -14.12
CA LEU A 85 -0.72 -0.89 -14.04
C LEU A 85 -1.70 -0.86 -15.24
N PRO A 86 -2.03 -2.04 -15.77
CA PRO A 86 -1.82 -3.38 -15.25
C PRO A 86 -0.44 -4.00 -15.53
N GLY A 87 0.51 -3.26 -16.08
CA GLY A 87 1.88 -3.67 -16.33
C GLY A 87 2.80 -3.41 -15.14
N LEU A 88 3.72 -4.33 -14.89
CA LEU A 88 4.70 -4.27 -13.80
C LEU A 88 5.97 -5.00 -14.24
N ALA A 89 7.14 -4.43 -13.96
CA ALA A 89 8.41 -5.11 -14.15
C ALA A 89 9.23 -5.01 -12.86
N ILE A 90 9.73 -6.15 -12.38
CA ILE A 90 10.52 -6.26 -11.15
C ILE A 90 11.86 -6.91 -11.49
N SER A 91 12.95 -6.31 -11.03
CA SER A 91 14.29 -6.84 -11.21
C SER A 91 15.22 -6.40 -10.08
N THR A 92 16.39 -7.02 -10.00
CA THR A 92 17.48 -6.50 -9.18
C THR A 92 18.13 -5.29 -9.86
N GLU A 93 19.06 -4.62 -9.16
CA GLU A 93 19.87 -3.54 -9.72
C GLU A 93 20.82 -4.00 -10.84
N GLN A 94 21.05 -5.29 -10.97
CA GLN A 94 21.86 -5.87 -12.05
C GLN A 94 21.12 -5.91 -13.40
N GLY A 95 19.77 -5.83 -13.38
CA GLY A 95 18.94 -5.76 -14.57
C GLY A 95 18.70 -7.11 -15.27
N GLN A 96 19.39 -8.19 -14.92
CA GLN A 96 19.06 -9.52 -15.42
C GLN A 96 17.78 -10.03 -14.77
N LEU A 97 16.95 -10.75 -15.52
CA LEU A 97 15.85 -11.53 -14.97
C LEU A 97 16.27 -13.00 -14.99
N THR A 98 16.45 -13.57 -13.82
CA THR A 98 16.97 -14.92 -13.63
C THR A 98 15.88 -15.98 -13.43
N GLY A 99 14.64 -15.54 -13.27
CA GLY A 99 13.49 -16.38 -12.92
C GLY A 99 13.31 -16.62 -11.44
N GLN A 100 14.16 -16.01 -10.60
CA GLN A 100 14.12 -16.20 -9.16
C GLN A 100 13.24 -15.15 -8.48
N GLY A 101 12.66 -15.52 -7.34
CA GLY A 101 11.90 -14.62 -6.49
C GLY A 101 10.80 -13.86 -7.26
N LEU A 102 10.80 -12.53 -7.10
CA LEU A 102 9.84 -11.63 -7.74
C LEU A 102 10.25 -11.17 -9.14
N GLU A 103 11.42 -11.53 -9.63
CA GLU A 103 11.90 -11.05 -10.92
C GLU A 103 10.94 -11.43 -12.06
N GLY A 104 10.72 -10.48 -12.97
CA GLY A 104 9.92 -10.72 -14.16
C GLY A 104 9.14 -9.50 -14.65
N PHE A 105 8.55 -9.68 -15.82
CA PHE A 105 7.48 -8.83 -16.32
C PHE A 105 6.13 -9.45 -15.93
N TYR A 106 5.24 -8.60 -15.45
CA TYR A 106 3.91 -9.01 -15.02
C TYR A 106 2.84 -8.21 -15.79
N ARG A 107 1.74 -8.86 -16.05
CA ARG A 107 0.53 -8.21 -16.55
C ARG A 107 -0.68 -8.74 -15.81
N ALA A 108 -1.44 -7.83 -15.23
CA ALA A 108 -2.64 -8.14 -14.49
C ALA A 108 -2.43 -9.24 -13.40
N GLY A 109 -1.31 -9.14 -12.66
CA GLY A 109 -0.96 -10.06 -11.58
C GLY A 109 -0.35 -11.40 -12.02
N ARG A 110 -0.12 -11.61 -13.33
CA ARG A 110 0.50 -12.82 -13.90
C ARG A 110 1.90 -12.52 -14.43
N ARG A 111 2.87 -13.36 -14.11
CA ARG A 111 4.25 -13.25 -14.61
C ARG A 111 4.32 -13.71 -16.06
N VAL A 112 4.44 -12.76 -16.97
CA VAL A 112 4.46 -12.99 -18.42
C VAL A 112 5.84 -13.43 -18.92
N LEU A 113 6.90 -12.89 -18.29
CA LEU A 113 8.28 -13.26 -18.55
C LEU A 113 9.02 -13.34 -17.22
N SER A 114 9.60 -14.51 -16.90
CA SER A 114 10.38 -14.73 -15.68
C SER A 114 11.87 -14.60 -15.91
N ARG A 115 12.36 -14.98 -17.10
CA ARG A 115 13.77 -14.94 -17.46
C ARG A 115 14.00 -14.04 -18.68
N CYS A 116 14.98 -13.12 -18.55
CA CYS A 116 15.49 -12.29 -19.64
C CYS A 116 16.95 -11.96 -19.33
N GLN A 117 17.85 -12.83 -19.79
CA GLN A 117 19.29 -12.73 -19.57
C GLN A 117 20.01 -12.38 -20.86
N VAL A 118 20.75 -11.29 -20.83
CA VAL A 118 21.51 -10.77 -21.98
C VAL A 118 22.95 -11.18 -21.86
N ARG A 119 23.50 -11.75 -22.94
CA ARG A 119 24.93 -12.06 -23.12
C ARG A 119 25.44 -11.40 -24.39
N VAL A 120 26.64 -10.89 -24.31
CA VAL A 120 27.35 -10.29 -25.45
C VAL A 120 28.70 -10.98 -25.58
N ALA A 121 29.00 -11.50 -26.75
CA ALA A 121 30.18 -12.33 -27.00
C ALA A 121 30.31 -13.50 -25.98
N GLY A 122 29.18 -14.16 -25.68
CA GLY A 122 29.08 -15.29 -24.75
C GLY A 122 29.23 -14.96 -23.25
N ARG A 123 29.37 -13.67 -22.89
CA ARG A 123 29.58 -13.21 -21.51
C ARG A 123 28.46 -12.30 -21.04
N GLU A 124 28.13 -12.37 -19.77
CA GLU A 124 27.23 -11.41 -19.14
C GLU A 124 27.93 -10.08 -18.92
N PRO A 125 27.30 -8.92 -19.22
CA PRO A 125 27.84 -7.61 -18.87
C PRO A 125 28.04 -7.46 -17.36
N ILE A 126 29.17 -6.89 -16.96
CA ILE A 126 29.42 -6.55 -15.56
C ILE A 126 28.49 -5.39 -15.21
N ALA A 127 27.59 -5.58 -14.26
CA ALA A 127 26.68 -4.52 -13.83
C ALA A 127 27.44 -3.36 -13.20
N VAL A 128 27.21 -2.15 -13.69
CA VAL A 128 27.80 -0.90 -13.21
C VAL A 128 26.78 -0.09 -12.42
N GLN A 129 25.56 0.04 -12.95
CA GLN A 129 24.50 0.83 -12.34
C GLN A 129 23.11 0.29 -12.74
N GLY A 130 22.19 0.23 -11.78
CA GLY A 130 20.78 0.04 -12.03
C GLY A 130 19.97 1.04 -11.19
N LEU A 131 19.04 1.77 -11.81
CA LEU A 131 18.21 2.74 -11.11
C LEU A 131 16.84 2.91 -11.80
N THR A 132 15.85 3.30 -11.02
CA THR A 132 14.52 3.71 -11.51
C THR A 132 14.60 5.17 -11.97
N THR A 133 14.31 5.45 -13.22
CA THR A 133 14.37 6.81 -13.82
C THR A 133 13.00 7.50 -13.83
N ALA A 134 11.91 6.73 -13.79
CA ALA A 134 10.54 7.18 -13.65
C ALA A 134 9.72 6.05 -12.99
N ALA A 135 8.47 6.32 -12.63
CA ALA A 135 7.62 5.27 -12.02
C ALA A 135 7.49 4.02 -12.90
N ASP A 136 7.46 4.20 -14.23
CA ASP A 136 7.27 3.14 -15.21
C ASP A 136 8.57 2.65 -15.87
N ARG A 137 9.75 3.16 -15.44
CA ARG A 137 10.99 2.93 -16.19
C ARG A 137 12.21 2.75 -15.29
N ALA A 138 13.05 1.77 -15.62
CA ALA A 138 14.38 1.58 -15.06
C ALA A 138 15.44 1.56 -16.16
N ARG A 139 16.65 2.02 -15.79
CA ARG A 139 17.84 2.02 -16.64
C ARG A 139 18.92 1.21 -15.96
N PHE A 140 19.59 0.35 -16.74
CA PHE A 140 20.70 -0.48 -16.30
C PHE A 140 21.87 -0.24 -17.22
N VAL A 141 23.07 -0.11 -16.66
CA VAL A 141 24.32 0.02 -17.38
C VAL A 141 25.24 -1.11 -16.99
N GLY A 142 25.71 -1.84 -17.98
CA GLY A 142 26.71 -2.87 -17.85
C GLY A 142 27.91 -2.59 -18.75
N ALA A 143 29.05 -3.21 -18.47
CA ALA A 143 30.27 -3.01 -19.22
C ALA A 143 30.97 -4.34 -19.55
N LEU A 144 31.65 -4.39 -20.69
CA LEU A 144 32.42 -5.54 -21.15
C LEU A 144 33.73 -5.06 -21.80
N ARG A 145 34.72 -5.95 -21.84
CA ARG A 145 35.92 -5.79 -22.66
C ARG A 145 35.86 -6.75 -23.82
N SER A 146 36.07 -6.25 -25.04
CA SER A 146 36.05 -7.10 -26.26
C SER A 146 37.21 -8.12 -26.27
N SER A 147 38.37 -7.77 -25.65
CA SER A 147 39.51 -8.63 -25.55
C SER A 147 40.30 -8.39 -24.25
N PRO A 148 40.90 -9.42 -23.65
CA PRO A 148 41.82 -9.25 -22.51
C PRO A 148 43.06 -8.39 -22.80
N SER A 149 43.42 -8.26 -24.05
CA SER A 149 44.59 -7.49 -24.53
C SER A 149 44.36 -5.99 -24.68
N THR A 150 43.13 -5.52 -24.54
CA THR A 150 42.73 -4.09 -24.75
C THR A 150 42.94 -3.21 -23.50
N GLY A 151 43.69 -3.68 -22.47
CA GLY A 151 43.87 -2.94 -21.24
C GLY A 151 42.74 -3.14 -20.22
N PRO A 152 42.74 -2.39 -19.10
CA PRO A 152 41.73 -2.54 -18.04
C PRO A 152 40.35 -1.94 -18.41
N ASP A 153 40.29 -1.02 -19.34
CA ASP A 153 39.08 -0.25 -19.63
C ASP A 153 38.03 -1.04 -20.45
N PRO A 154 36.74 -0.95 -20.13
CA PRO A 154 35.70 -1.52 -20.94
C PRO A 154 35.58 -0.78 -22.27
N ASP A 155 35.46 -1.51 -23.36
CA ASP A 155 35.28 -0.97 -24.71
C ASP A 155 33.88 -1.26 -25.30
N ILE A 156 33.04 -1.93 -24.52
CA ILE A 156 31.62 -2.15 -24.84
C ILE A 156 30.79 -1.73 -23.62
N VAL A 157 29.84 -0.83 -23.82
CA VAL A 157 28.84 -0.46 -22.83
C VAL A 157 27.49 -1.00 -23.29
N VAL A 158 26.81 -1.72 -22.38
CA VAL A 158 25.48 -2.26 -22.59
C VAL A 158 24.49 -1.47 -21.74
N GLU A 159 23.66 -0.68 -22.38
CA GLU A 159 22.58 0.04 -21.72
C GLU A 159 21.26 -0.69 -21.96
N ARG A 160 20.52 -0.92 -20.88
CA ARG A 160 19.18 -1.51 -20.94
C ARG A 160 18.19 -0.51 -20.35
N THR A 161 17.10 -0.28 -21.07
CA THR A 161 15.95 0.49 -20.56
C THR A 161 14.73 -0.42 -20.52
N ARG A 162 14.19 -0.61 -19.33
CA ARG A 162 13.04 -1.47 -19.06
C ARG A 162 11.83 -0.64 -18.74
N HIS A 163 10.71 -0.93 -19.42
CA HIS A 163 9.43 -0.27 -19.19
C HIS A 163 8.40 -1.26 -18.61
N ALA A 164 7.55 -0.76 -17.74
CA ALA A 164 6.46 -1.54 -17.13
C ALA A 164 5.41 -2.02 -18.15
N ASP A 165 5.34 -1.42 -19.34
CA ASP A 165 4.42 -1.84 -20.41
C ASP A 165 4.83 -3.14 -21.13
N GLY A 166 6.02 -3.66 -20.83
CA GLY A 166 6.59 -4.84 -21.43
C GLY A 166 7.67 -4.55 -22.47
N THR A 167 8.07 -3.31 -22.67
CA THR A 167 9.15 -2.96 -23.59
C THR A 167 10.51 -3.00 -22.88
N GLU A 168 11.47 -3.68 -23.48
CA GLU A 168 12.87 -3.66 -23.06
C GLU A 168 13.77 -3.30 -24.23
N ARG A 169 14.54 -2.23 -24.09
CA ARG A 169 15.51 -1.78 -25.10
C ARG A 169 16.92 -2.09 -24.61
N ILE A 170 17.70 -2.76 -25.43
CA ILE A 170 19.09 -3.16 -25.18
C ILE A 170 19.95 -2.42 -26.21
N THR A 171 20.80 -1.50 -25.77
CA THR A 171 21.69 -0.73 -26.64
C THR A 171 23.14 -1.06 -26.32
N LEU A 172 23.91 -1.40 -27.33
CA LEU A 172 25.33 -1.68 -27.28
C LEU A 172 26.10 -0.47 -27.85
N HIS A 173 27.00 0.09 -27.08
CA HIS A 173 27.89 1.17 -27.51
C HIS A 173 29.31 0.64 -27.64
N SER A 174 29.93 0.80 -28.79
CA SER A 174 31.33 0.40 -29.02
C SER A 174 32.26 1.60 -28.86
N ALA A 175 33.16 1.54 -27.86
CA ALA A 175 34.30 2.46 -27.71
C ALA A 175 35.58 1.87 -28.28
N ALA A 176 35.52 0.68 -28.89
CA ALA A 176 36.68 0.00 -29.49
C ALA A 176 37.23 0.79 -30.70
N PRO A 177 38.55 0.76 -30.93
CA PRO A 177 39.16 1.48 -32.09
C PRO A 177 38.97 0.77 -33.44
N ARG A 178 38.31 -0.39 -33.44
CA ARG A 178 38.07 -1.23 -34.61
C ARG A 178 36.62 -1.71 -34.63
N THR A 179 36.12 -2.07 -35.81
CA THR A 179 34.81 -2.75 -35.92
C THR A 179 34.83 -4.06 -35.15
N LEU A 180 33.84 -4.22 -34.29
CA LEU A 180 33.62 -5.46 -33.49
C LEU A 180 32.53 -6.30 -34.14
N ARG A 181 32.75 -7.63 -34.18
CA ARG A 181 31.70 -8.59 -34.42
C ARG A 181 31.17 -9.06 -33.07
N LEU A 182 29.96 -8.74 -32.77
CA LEU A 182 29.34 -8.96 -31.46
C LEU A 182 28.14 -9.93 -31.63
N PRO A 183 28.30 -11.20 -31.28
CA PRO A 183 27.16 -12.06 -31.06
C PRO A 183 26.42 -11.60 -29.81
N VAL A 184 25.14 -11.35 -29.94
CA VAL A 184 24.23 -10.97 -28.84
C VAL A 184 23.23 -12.08 -28.65
N GLU A 185 23.09 -12.56 -27.42
CA GLU A 185 22.17 -13.60 -27.02
C GLU A 185 21.25 -13.08 -25.94
N VAL A 186 19.94 -13.38 -26.09
CA VAL A 186 18.93 -13.10 -25.06
C VAL A 186 18.20 -14.41 -24.74
N ALA A 187 18.42 -14.89 -23.51
CA ALA A 187 17.73 -16.08 -23.02
C ALA A 187 16.42 -15.67 -22.32
N LEU A 188 15.31 -16.22 -22.79
CA LEU A 188 13.95 -15.89 -22.38
C LEU A 188 13.25 -17.12 -21.80
N GLY A 189 12.35 -16.91 -20.84
CA GLY A 189 11.56 -17.98 -20.26
C GLY A 189 10.40 -17.45 -19.42
N THR A 190 9.36 -18.24 -19.25
CA THR A 190 8.23 -17.94 -18.37
C THR A 190 7.64 -19.20 -17.76
N ASP A 191 7.08 -19.05 -16.57
CA ASP A 191 6.25 -20.05 -15.88
C ASP A 191 4.76 -19.67 -15.90
N LEU A 192 4.41 -18.48 -16.38
CA LEU A 192 3.05 -17.91 -16.35
C LEU A 192 2.39 -17.96 -14.94
N ALA A 193 3.20 -17.98 -13.90
CA ALA A 193 2.72 -18.04 -12.52
C ALA A 193 1.98 -16.75 -12.12
N ASP A 194 0.94 -16.89 -11.31
CA ASP A 194 0.32 -15.73 -10.66
C ASP A 194 1.17 -15.23 -9.49
N LEU A 195 1.04 -13.94 -9.17
CA LEU A 195 1.84 -13.29 -8.14
C LEU A 195 1.60 -13.91 -6.75
N GLY A 196 0.41 -14.41 -6.46
CA GLY A 196 0.11 -15.10 -5.21
C GLY A 196 0.85 -16.43 -5.09
N THR A 197 0.99 -17.16 -6.18
CA THR A 197 1.79 -18.40 -6.24
C THR A 197 3.27 -18.09 -5.99
N ILE A 198 3.80 -17.05 -6.65
CA ILE A 198 5.19 -16.60 -6.45
C ILE A 198 5.43 -16.15 -5.00
N ALA A 199 4.52 -15.35 -4.44
CA ALA A 199 4.58 -14.90 -3.06
C ALA A 199 4.59 -16.05 -2.04
N SER A 200 3.94 -17.18 -2.38
CA SER A 200 3.93 -18.38 -1.53
C SER A 200 5.15 -19.30 -1.75
N GLY A 201 6.15 -18.87 -2.54
CA GLY A 201 7.34 -19.67 -2.87
C GLY A 201 7.07 -20.90 -3.72
N ARG A 202 5.91 -20.95 -4.40
CA ARG A 202 5.48 -22.08 -5.24
C ARG A 202 5.51 -21.66 -6.72
N THR A 203 6.68 -21.70 -7.32
CA THR A 203 6.83 -21.50 -8.77
C THR A 203 6.91 -22.84 -9.49
N GLY A 204 6.32 -22.90 -10.68
CA GLY A 204 6.44 -24.06 -11.57
C GLY A 204 7.75 -24.02 -12.39
N PRO A 205 8.04 -25.09 -13.15
CA PRO A 205 9.10 -25.06 -14.14
C PRO A 205 8.76 -24.09 -15.28
N GLU A 206 9.80 -23.62 -15.97
CA GLU A 206 9.59 -22.84 -17.20
C GLU A 206 8.80 -23.66 -18.24
N LEU A 207 7.92 -22.99 -18.94
CA LEU A 207 7.11 -23.58 -20.00
C LEU A 207 7.93 -23.74 -21.28
N PRO A 208 7.64 -24.75 -22.12
CA PRO A 208 8.27 -24.91 -23.43
C PRO A 208 7.87 -23.75 -24.36
N ALA A 209 8.84 -23.20 -25.07
CA ALA A 209 8.64 -22.15 -26.06
C ALA A 209 8.34 -22.74 -27.45
N SER A 210 7.74 -21.95 -28.31
CA SER A 210 7.65 -22.11 -29.75
C SER A 210 8.15 -20.86 -30.45
N VAL A 211 8.69 -21.00 -31.68
CA VAL A 211 9.04 -19.84 -32.52
C VAL A 211 7.75 -19.15 -32.96
N HIS A 212 7.70 -17.84 -32.84
CA HIS A 212 6.55 -17.05 -33.22
C HIS A 212 6.99 -15.66 -33.71
N ASP A 213 6.62 -15.32 -34.92
CA ASP A 213 7.05 -14.10 -35.58
C ASP A 213 8.58 -13.86 -35.46
N SER A 214 8.99 -12.66 -35.03
CA SER A 214 10.39 -12.33 -34.76
C SER A 214 10.85 -12.71 -33.34
N GLY A 215 10.27 -13.78 -32.74
CA GLY A 215 10.58 -14.12 -31.38
C GLY A 215 10.05 -15.46 -30.89
N LEU A 216 9.59 -15.51 -29.66
CA LEU A 216 9.17 -16.73 -28.97
C LEU A 216 7.78 -16.56 -28.33
N ARG A 217 7.05 -17.68 -28.21
CA ARG A 217 5.75 -17.77 -27.59
C ARG A 217 5.66 -18.96 -26.62
N TRP A 218 4.98 -18.77 -25.52
CA TRP A 218 4.66 -19.77 -24.50
C TRP A 218 3.15 -19.81 -24.28
N SER A 219 2.61 -20.98 -23.97
CA SER A 219 1.19 -21.15 -23.69
C SER A 219 0.99 -22.03 -22.46
N GLY A 220 0.08 -21.65 -21.59
CA GLY A 220 -0.27 -22.40 -20.40
C GLY A 220 -1.47 -21.80 -19.66
N ALA A 221 -2.25 -22.64 -18.98
CA ALA A 221 -3.39 -22.22 -18.15
C ALA A 221 -4.40 -21.28 -18.87
N GLY A 222 -4.63 -21.48 -20.18
CA GLY A 222 -5.59 -20.69 -20.96
C GLY A 222 -5.12 -19.29 -21.35
N VAL A 223 -3.85 -18.98 -21.14
CA VAL A 223 -3.20 -17.72 -21.56
C VAL A 223 -1.94 -18.03 -22.37
N SER A 224 -1.51 -17.06 -23.17
CA SER A 224 -0.22 -17.13 -23.83
C SER A 224 0.59 -15.87 -23.63
N ALA A 225 1.90 -16.02 -23.59
CA ALA A 225 2.86 -14.94 -23.58
C ALA A 225 3.70 -14.99 -24.85
N SER A 226 4.06 -13.86 -25.40
CA SER A 226 4.97 -13.74 -26.52
C SER A 226 6.00 -12.65 -26.29
N VAL A 227 7.18 -12.85 -26.84
CA VAL A 227 8.22 -11.83 -26.93
C VAL A 227 8.62 -11.72 -28.39
N THR A 228 8.48 -10.53 -28.96
CA THR A 228 8.95 -10.18 -30.29
C THR A 228 10.14 -9.25 -30.20
N ALA A 229 11.01 -9.28 -31.20
CA ALA A 229 12.23 -8.48 -31.24
C ALA A 229 12.33 -7.65 -32.53
N ASP A 230 12.87 -6.46 -32.40
CA ASP A 230 13.21 -5.57 -33.50
C ASP A 230 14.64 -5.01 -33.29
N PRO A 231 15.60 -5.25 -34.23
CA PRO A 231 15.45 -6.06 -35.45
C PRO A 231 15.20 -7.54 -35.18
N PRO A 232 14.64 -8.27 -36.15
CA PRO A 232 14.44 -9.72 -36.02
C PRO A 232 15.75 -10.43 -35.69
N PRO A 233 15.74 -11.49 -34.84
CA PRO A 233 16.91 -12.26 -34.53
C PRO A 233 17.42 -13.02 -35.78
N THR A 234 18.73 -13.25 -35.86
CA THR A 234 19.33 -14.11 -36.87
C THR A 234 18.88 -15.56 -36.65
N ASP A 235 18.80 -16.00 -35.40
CA ASP A 235 18.35 -17.32 -34.98
C ASP A 235 17.38 -17.24 -33.80
N ALA A 236 16.34 -18.07 -33.81
CA ALA A 236 15.41 -18.25 -32.70
C ALA A 236 15.35 -19.75 -32.33
N LEU A 237 15.90 -20.07 -31.17
CA LEU A 237 16.02 -21.47 -30.66
C LEU A 237 14.98 -21.71 -29.56
N ALA A 238 13.78 -22.14 -29.93
CA ALA A 238 12.69 -22.35 -29.01
C ALA A 238 13.00 -23.35 -27.87
N SER A 239 13.73 -24.45 -28.18
CA SER A 239 14.12 -25.46 -27.18
C SER A 239 15.00 -24.93 -26.05
N ALA A 240 15.74 -23.85 -26.30
CA ALA A 240 16.60 -23.17 -25.32
C ALA A 240 16.00 -21.84 -24.82
N GLY A 241 14.87 -21.40 -25.41
CA GLY A 241 14.31 -20.07 -25.12
C GLY A 241 15.26 -18.95 -25.53
N LEU A 242 15.98 -19.06 -26.64
CA LEU A 242 17.11 -18.21 -26.98
C LEU A 242 16.87 -17.45 -28.30
N LEU A 243 17.14 -16.16 -28.30
CA LEU A 243 17.22 -15.32 -29.49
C LEU A 243 18.67 -14.88 -29.68
N ARG A 244 19.15 -14.88 -30.94
CA ARG A 244 20.53 -14.54 -31.32
C ARG A 244 20.59 -13.52 -32.44
N TRP A 245 21.59 -12.63 -32.34
CA TRP A 245 21.96 -11.66 -33.38
C TRP A 245 23.47 -11.68 -33.58
N GLU A 246 23.89 -11.38 -34.78
CA GLU A 246 25.27 -11.12 -35.15
C GLU A 246 25.38 -9.67 -35.62
N PHE A 247 26.01 -8.81 -34.84
CA PHE A 247 26.17 -7.39 -35.20
C PHE A 247 27.60 -7.07 -35.54
N GLU A 248 27.80 -6.30 -36.59
CA GLU A 248 29.04 -5.58 -36.87
C GLU A 248 28.89 -4.16 -36.38
N VAL A 249 29.66 -3.79 -35.34
CA VAL A 249 29.58 -2.49 -34.67
C VAL A 249 30.86 -1.71 -34.92
N PRO A 250 30.83 -0.68 -35.79
CA PRO A 250 31.97 0.18 -36.04
C PRO A 250 32.43 0.97 -34.82
N PRO A 251 33.66 1.51 -34.79
CA PRO A 251 34.13 2.40 -33.73
C PRO A 251 33.16 3.57 -33.46
N GLY A 252 32.85 3.84 -32.21
CA GLY A 252 31.96 4.94 -31.81
C GLY A 252 30.49 4.76 -32.15
N SER A 253 30.08 3.58 -32.70
CA SER A 253 28.71 3.34 -33.12
C SER A 253 27.91 2.62 -32.06
N THR A 254 26.60 2.60 -32.29
CA THR A 254 25.62 1.93 -31.45
C THR A 254 24.74 0.99 -32.24
N VAL A 255 24.31 -0.11 -31.58
CA VAL A 255 23.28 -0.99 -32.12
C VAL A 255 22.24 -1.24 -31.01
N THR A 256 20.96 -1.30 -31.39
CA THR A 256 19.86 -1.46 -30.44
C THR A 256 18.98 -2.63 -30.82
N VAL A 257 18.59 -3.42 -29.85
CA VAL A 257 17.53 -4.45 -29.92
C VAL A 257 16.40 -4.02 -29.01
N GLU A 258 15.19 -4.00 -29.52
CA GLU A 258 13.98 -3.76 -28.72
C GLU A 258 13.19 -5.06 -28.61
N LEU A 259 12.86 -5.46 -27.38
CA LEU A 259 12.00 -6.59 -27.08
C LEU A 259 10.64 -6.08 -26.63
N ARG A 260 9.57 -6.74 -27.10
CA ARG A 260 8.19 -6.45 -26.69
C ARG A 260 7.55 -7.68 -26.11
N VAL A 261 7.25 -7.64 -24.82
CA VAL A 261 6.61 -8.69 -24.03
C VAL A 261 5.10 -8.47 -24.04
N GLN A 262 4.33 -9.45 -24.50
CA GLN A 262 2.88 -9.35 -24.63
C GLN A 262 2.22 -10.57 -23.99
N MET A 263 0.96 -10.43 -23.61
CA MET A 263 0.12 -11.50 -23.09
C MET A 263 -1.22 -11.49 -23.83
N ASP A 264 -1.56 -12.65 -24.39
CA ASP A 264 -2.84 -12.90 -25.04
C ASP A 264 -3.65 -13.91 -24.25
N GLY A 265 -4.98 -13.78 -24.31
CA GLY A 265 -5.93 -14.71 -23.67
C GLY A 265 -6.84 -14.01 -22.68
N ALA A 266 -8.05 -14.53 -22.57
CA ALA A 266 -9.06 -14.08 -21.65
C ALA A 266 -8.77 -14.61 -20.24
N GLY A 267 -7.93 -13.91 -19.49
CA GLY A 267 -7.99 -14.03 -18.04
C GLY A 267 -9.23 -13.30 -17.52
N PRO A 268 -9.79 -13.67 -16.36
CA PRO A 268 -10.89 -12.95 -15.71
C PRO A 268 -10.46 -11.56 -15.19
N VAL A 269 -9.31 -11.09 -15.66
CA VAL A 269 -8.76 -9.83 -15.26
C VAL A 269 -9.53 -8.74 -15.98
N ARG A 270 -10.22 -7.96 -15.22
CA ARG A 270 -10.75 -6.67 -15.63
C ARG A 270 -9.58 -5.83 -16.13
N ALA A 271 -9.27 -6.02 -17.41
CA ALA A 271 -8.15 -5.37 -18.05
C ALA A 271 -8.41 -3.87 -18.03
N VAL A 272 -7.60 -3.17 -17.29
CA VAL A 272 -7.69 -1.74 -17.18
C VAL A 272 -6.63 -1.15 -18.07
N GLY A 273 -7.04 -0.44 -19.09
CA GLY A 273 -6.14 0.36 -19.88
C GLY A 273 -5.63 1.56 -19.07
N ARG A 274 -4.42 2.01 -19.36
CA ARG A 274 -3.89 3.30 -18.84
C ARG A 274 -4.89 4.40 -19.22
N ALA A 275 -5.23 5.27 -18.26
CA ALA A 275 -6.13 6.37 -18.50
C ALA A 275 -5.52 7.30 -19.59
N ALA A 276 -6.25 7.56 -20.67
CA ALA A 276 -5.82 8.53 -21.68
C ALA A 276 -5.65 9.93 -21.06
N THR A 277 -6.43 10.21 -19.99
CA THR A 277 -6.33 11.45 -19.20
C THR A 277 -6.25 11.09 -17.74
N SER A 278 -5.26 11.62 -17.02
CA SER A 278 -5.15 11.45 -15.57
C SER A 278 -6.34 12.09 -14.86
N PRO A 279 -6.96 11.43 -13.86
CA PRO A 279 -7.96 12.04 -13.00
C PRO A 279 -7.35 13.03 -11.98
N LEU A 280 -6.02 13.09 -11.89
CA LEU A 280 -5.25 13.92 -10.96
C LEU A 280 -4.70 15.13 -11.68
N ALA A 281 -4.83 16.29 -11.09
CA ALA A 281 -4.23 17.53 -11.60
C ALA A 281 -2.70 17.47 -11.56
N PRO A 282 -1.99 18.11 -12.51
CA PRO A 282 -0.54 18.14 -12.57
C PRO A 282 0.01 19.21 -11.61
N ALA A 283 -0.24 19.06 -10.33
CA ALA A 283 0.22 20.00 -9.31
C ALA A 283 1.76 19.96 -9.17
N ARG A 284 2.31 21.10 -8.76
CA ARG A 284 3.74 21.28 -8.53
C ARG A 284 3.97 21.95 -7.18
N ALA A 285 5.08 21.62 -6.55
CA ALA A 285 5.55 22.29 -5.36
C ALA A 285 6.86 23.00 -5.66
N THR A 286 7.03 24.19 -5.10
CA THR A 286 8.28 24.94 -5.09
C THR A 286 8.62 25.28 -3.65
N GLY A 287 9.88 25.50 -3.32
CA GLY A 287 10.26 25.87 -1.96
C GLY A 287 11.76 25.88 -1.77
N TYR A 288 12.17 26.35 -0.59
CA TYR A 288 13.57 26.41 -0.22
C TYR A 288 14.19 25.00 -0.07
N HIS A 289 13.40 24.02 0.40
CA HIS A 289 13.86 22.65 0.60
C HIS A 289 13.65 21.84 -0.70
N PRO A 290 14.72 21.36 -1.37
CA PRO A 290 14.60 20.67 -2.66
C PRO A 290 13.76 19.40 -2.61
N GLY A 291 13.73 18.71 -1.48
CA GLY A 291 12.92 17.51 -1.27
C GLY A 291 11.42 17.72 -1.40
N VAL A 292 10.92 18.94 -1.22
CA VAL A 292 9.48 19.27 -1.33
C VAL A 292 8.99 19.08 -2.78
N GLN A 293 9.72 19.63 -3.74
CA GLN A 293 9.38 19.49 -5.15
C GLN A 293 9.47 18.03 -5.60
N ALA A 294 10.56 17.35 -5.24
CA ALA A 294 10.79 15.96 -5.60
C ALA A 294 9.71 15.04 -4.99
N LEU A 295 9.34 15.25 -3.71
CA LEU A 295 8.32 14.46 -3.04
C LEU A 295 6.95 14.57 -3.74
N LEU A 296 6.47 15.79 -4.05
CA LEU A 296 5.18 15.95 -4.72
C LEU A 296 5.20 15.35 -6.13
N HIS A 297 6.27 15.62 -6.89
CA HIS A 297 6.43 15.09 -8.24
C HIS A 297 6.38 13.56 -8.26
N THR A 298 7.21 12.90 -7.45
CA THR A 298 7.27 11.43 -7.36
C THR A 298 5.96 10.85 -6.81
N SER A 299 5.33 11.53 -5.84
CA SER A 299 4.01 11.11 -5.32
C SER A 299 2.95 11.08 -6.42
N ILE A 300 2.89 12.11 -7.26
CA ILE A 300 1.92 12.18 -8.39
C ILE A 300 2.25 11.12 -9.44
N GLU A 301 3.52 10.92 -9.78
CA GLU A 301 3.94 9.86 -10.70
C GLU A 301 3.54 8.47 -10.19
N ASP A 302 3.78 8.17 -8.91
CA ASP A 302 3.42 6.91 -8.30
C ASP A 302 1.90 6.69 -8.26
N LEU A 303 1.13 7.73 -7.93
CA LEU A 303 -0.33 7.68 -8.00
C LEU A 303 -0.81 7.40 -9.43
N GLN A 304 -0.24 8.05 -10.43
CA GLN A 304 -0.58 7.81 -11.85
C GLN A 304 -0.24 6.38 -12.30
N ALA A 305 0.87 5.85 -11.82
CA ALA A 305 1.32 4.49 -12.14
C ALA A 305 0.41 3.40 -11.51
N LEU A 306 -0.23 3.72 -10.38
CA LEU A 306 -1.17 2.84 -9.66
C LEU A 306 -2.63 2.98 -10.11
N LEU A 307 -2.94 3.87 -11.06
CA LEU A 307 -4.31 4.06 -11.55
C LEU A 307 -4.81 2.85 -12.32
N LEU A 308 -6.00 2.40 -11.93
CA LEU A 308 -6.78 1.36 -12.60
C LEU A 308 -8.14 1.92 -13.01
N ARG A 309 -8.78 1.27 -14.00
CA ARG A 309 -10.14 1.56 -14.47
C ARG A 309 -11.07 0.38 -14.24
N ASP A 310 -12.32 0.63 -13.97
CA ASP A 310 -13.32 -0.43 -14.01
C ASP A 310 -13.56 -0.87 -15.46
N SER A 311 -13.41 -2.16 -15.74
CA SER A 311 -13.63 -2.69 -17.10
C SER A 311 -15.05 -2.54 -17.60
N ALA A 312 -16.04 -2.59 -16.69
CA ALA A 312 -17.44 -2.41 -17.03
C ALA A 312 -17.81 -0.93 -17.19
N HIS A 313 -17.09 -0.02 -16.51
CA HIS A 313 -17.32 1.42 -16.51
C HIS A 313 -15.98 2.15 -16.67
N PRO A 314 -15.41 2.23 -17.89
CA PRO A 314 -14.04 2.74 -18.10
C PRO A 314 -13.82 4.20 -17.71
N ALA A 315 -14.87 4.97 -17.49
CA ALA A 315 -14.80 6.34 -16.97
C ALA A 315 -14.42 6.38 -15.48
N ASP A 316 -14.75 5.31 -14.73
CA ASP A 316 -14.48 5.24 -13.29
C ASP A 316 -13.07 4.69 -13.05
N THR A 317 -12.27 5.47 -12.37
CA THR A 317 -10.88 5.16 -12.01
C THR A 317 -10.72 5.00 -10.51
N TYR A 318 -9.75 4.18 -10.12
CA TYR A 318 -9.39 3.95 -8.72
C TYR A 318 -7.89 3.66 -8.61
N LEU A 319 -7.36 3.66 -7.41
CA LEU A 319 -5.98 3.29 -7.13
C LEU A 319 -5.87 1.84 -6.67
N ALA A 320 -4.94 1.11 -7.26
CA ALA A 320 -4.43 -0.11 -6.64
C ALA A 320 -3.72 0.26 -5.34
N ALA A 321 -3.82 -0.59 -4.33
CA ALA A 321 -3.29 -0.29 -3.00
C ALA A 321 -1.75 -0.22 -2.97
N GLY A 322 -1.08 -1.02 -3.79
CA GLY A 322 0.38 -0.97 -3.93
C GLY A 322 0.97 -2.21 -4.57
N VAL A 323 2.19 -2.08 -5.02
CA VAL A 323 2.93 -3.16 -5.69
C VAL A 323 4.14 -3.58 -4.85
N PRO A 324 4.55 -4.87 -4.88
CA PRO A 324 4.00 -5.92 -5.73
C PRO A 324 2.75 -6.63 -5.16
N TRP A 325 2.42 -6.50 -3.88
CA TRP A 325 1.53 -7.41 -3.16
C TRP A 325 0.04 -7.11 -3.31
N ARG A 326 -0.33 -5.87 -3.62
CA ARG A 326 -1.72 -5.39 -3.60
C ARG A 326 -2.02 -4.61 -4.89
N CYS A 327 -1.84 -5.29 -6.03
CA CYS A 327 -2.03 -4.70 -7.37
C CYS A 327 -3.50 -4.43 -7.75
N GLY A 328 -4.43 -4.55 -6.80
CA GLY A 328 -5.86 -4.37 -7.00
C GLY A 328 -6.51 -3.46 -5.96
N MET A 329 -7.85 -3.47 -5.94
CA MET A 329 -8.67 -2.67 -5.03
C MET A 329 -8.59 -3.20 -3.60
N VAL A 330 -8.08 -2.37 -2.68
CA VAL A 330 -8.29 -2.50 -1.24
C VAL A 330 -9.16 -1.32 -0.80
N PRO A 331 -10.45 -1.53 -0.53
CA PRO A 331 -11.43 -0.44 -0.41
C PRO A 331 -11.04 0.67 0.57
N ALA A 332 -10.59 0.32 1.80
CA ALA A 332 -10.20 1.31 2.79
C ALA A 332 -8.98 2.14 2.34
N GLU A 333 -7.97 1.49 1.73
CA GLU A 333 -6.78 2.18 1.25
C GLU A 333 -7.08 3.05 0.02
N ALA A 334 -7.94 2.58 -0.89
CA ALA A 334 -8.37 3.35 -2.05
C ALA A 334 -9.17 4.60 -1.64
N LEU A 335 -10.08 4.48 -0.66
CA LEU A 335 -10.82 5.61 -0.11
C LEU A 335 -9.90 6.60 0.62
N ALA A 336 -8.98 6.10 1.44
CA ALA A 336 -8.03 6.95 2.17
C ALA A 336 -7.11 7.70 1.20
N ALA A 337 -6.57 7.03 0.19
CA ALA A 337 -5.72 7.66 -0.83
C ALA A 337 -6.51 8.69 -1.66
N ALA A 338 -7.74 8.37 -2.09
CA ALA A 338 -8.59 9.30 -2.81
C ALA A 338 -8.93 10.54 -1.96
N ARG A 339 -9.13 10.37 -0.65
CA ARG A 339 -9.36 11.49 0.29
C ARG A 339 -8.14 12.40 0.43
N MET A 340 -6.95 11.82 0.61
CA MET A 340 -5.71 12.59 0.72
C MET A 340 -5.33 13.33 -0.58
N THR A 341 -5.87 12.89 -1.71
CA THR A 341 -5.62 13.49 -3.04
C THR A 341 -6.73 14.44 -3.52
N LEU A 342 -7.73 14.77 -2.70
CA LEU A 342 -8.77 15.76 -3.04
C LEU A 342 -8.21 17.11 -3.51
N PRO A 343 -7.07 17.61 -3.01
CA PRO A 343 -6.42 18.80 -3.55
C PRO A 343 -6.00 18.70 -5.03
N LEU A 344 -5.89 17.46 -5.57
CA LEU A 344 -5.60 17.21 -6.98
C LEU A 344 -6.89 17.05 -7.83
N GLY A 345 -8.06 17.25 -7.24
CA GLY A 345 -9.37 17.16 -7.88
C GLY A 345 -10.21 15.98 -7.40
N THR A 346 -11.51 16.03 -7.70
CA THR A 346 -12.53 15.11 -7.18
C THR A 346 -12.76 13.87 -8.06
N ARG A 347 -12.20 13.81 -9.27
CA ARG A 347 -12.46 12.72 -10.23
C ARG A 347 -12.08 11.33 -9.73
N LEU A 348 -10.92 11.23 -9.06
CA LEU A 348 -10.48 9.96 -8.46
C LEU A 348 -11.45 9.52 -7.32
N ALA A 349 -11.88 10.46 -6.50
CA ALA A 349 -12.84 10.20 -5.43
C ALA A 349 -14.17 9.67 -5.99
N VAL A 350 -14.71 10.31 -7.02
CA VAL A 350 -15.96 9.90 -7.68
C VAL A 350 -15.85 8.49 -8.26
N GLY A 351 -14.80 8.22 -9.04
CA GLY A 351 -14.60 6.89 -9.64
C GLY A 351 -14.49 5.80 -8.56
N THR A 352 -13.73 6.05 -7.52
CA THR A 352 -13.60 5.13 -6.38
C THR A 352 -14.94 4.88 -5.68
N LEU A 353 -15.69 5.95 -5.39
CA LEU A 353 -17.00 5.85 -4.74
C LEU A 353 -18.02 5.11 -5.63
N ARG A 354 -18.08 5.37 -6.94
CA ARG A 354 -18.97 4.67 -7.86
C ARG A 354 -18.71 3.17 -7.91
N ILE A 355 -17.44 2.78 -8.00
CA ILE A 355 -17.03 1.37 -7.99
C ILE A 355 -17.46 0.69 -6.69
N LEU A 356 -17.22 1.33 -5.55
CA LEU A 356 -17.55 0.77 -4.25
C LEU A 356 -19.07 0.74 -4.00
N ALA A 357 -19.82 1.74 -4.44
CA ALA A 357 -21.29 1.74 -4.37
C ALA A 357 -21.90 0.54 -5.12
N ARG A 358 -21.33 0.17 -6.29
CA ARG A 358 -21.75 -1.03 -7.05
C ARG A 358 -21.41 -2.35 -6.37
N THR A 359 -20.46 -2.35 -5.44
CA THR A 359 -20.03 -3.55 -4.71
C THR A 359 -20.62 -3.65 -3.31
N GLN A 360 -21.39 -2.66 -2.89
CA GLN A 360 -22.01 -2.60 -1.57
C GLN A 360 -22.93 -3.79 -1.32
N LEU A 361 -22.91 -4.33 -0.12
CA LEU A 361 -23.76 -5.45 0.28
C LEU A 361 -25.20 -4.96 0.46
N LEU A 362 -26.12 -5.45 -0.40
CA LEU A 362 -27.51 -5.03 -0.41
C LEU A 362 -28.47 -6.10 0.17
N ALA A 363 -28.00 -7.34 0.31
CA ALA A 363 -28.79 -8.42 0.86
C ALA A 363 -29.17 -8.12 2.33
N PRO A 364 -30.42 -8.41 2.76
CA PRO A 364 -30.83 -8.27 4.15
C PRO A 364 -29.91 -9.08 5.09
N GLY A 365 -29.50 -8.49 6.20
CA GLY A 365 -28.66 -9.12 7.19
C GLY A 365 -27.71 -8.14 7.88
N PRO A 366 -26.88 -8.63 8.81
CA PRO A 366 -25.97 -7.79 9.62
C PRO A 366 -24.96 -6.98 8.79
N GLY A 367 -24.65 -7.42 7.57
CA GLY A 367 -23.75 -6.73 6.65
C GLY A 367 -24.43 -5.82 5.64
N SER A 368 -25.78 -5.68 5.68
CA SER A 368 -26.50 -4.84 4.74
C SER A 368 -26.04 -3.38 4.82
N GLY A 369 -25.62 -2.81 3.69
CA GLY A 369 -25.06 -1.47 3.63
C GLY A 369 -23.53 -1.40 3.78
N MET A 370 -22.85 -2.50 4.11
CA MET A 370 -21.39 -2.51 4.17
C MET A 370 -20.74 -2.44 2.79
N ILE A 371 -19.59 -1.78 2.74
CA ILE A 371 -18.59 -2.00 1.69
C ILE A 371 -17.79 -3.25 2.07
N PRO A 372 -17.73 -4.28 1.21
CA PRO A 372 -17.02 -5.50 1.54
C PRO A 372 -15.53 -5.26 1.76
N GLY A 373 -14.91 -6.14 2.54
CA GLY A 373 -13.45 -6.16 2.73
C GLY A 373 -12.69 -6.38 1.43
N PRO A 374 -11.36 -6.44 1.49
CA PRO A 374 -10.51 -6.41 0.31
C PRO A 374 -10.81 -7.55 -0.65
N ARG A 375 -10.90 -7.23 -1.93
CA ARG A 375 -10.85 -8.19 -3.02
C ARG A 375 -9.39 -8.54 -3.27
N ARG A 376 -9.04 -9.80 -3.12
CA ARG A 376 -7.69 -10.30 -3.35
C ARG A 376 -7.48 -10.51 -4.84
N ASP A 377 -6.81 -9.58 -5.49
CA ASP A 377 -6.34 -9.79 -6.86
C ASP A 377 -4.92 -10.39 -6.88
N ALA A 378 -4.15 -10.25 -5.81
CA ALA A 378 -2.83 -10.88 -5.65
C ALA A 378 -2.36 -10.88 -4.17
N GLY A 379 -1.91 -12.02 -3.70
CA GLY A 379 -1.09 -12.20 -2.51
C GLY A 379 -1.80 -12.40 -1.17
N PRO A 380 -1.12 -13.06 -0.21
CA PRO A 380 -1.64 -13.40 1.11
C PRO A 380 -1.55 -12.27 2.15
N HIS A 381 -0.98 -11.11 1.79
CA HIS A 381 -0.57 -10.08 2.75
C HIS A 381 -1.57 -8.96 2.97
N LEU A 382 -2.80 -9.30 3.28
CA LEU A 382 -3.67 -8.30 3.86
C LEU A 382 -3.52 -8.33 5.37
N PRO A 383 -3.38 -7.17 6.03
CA PRO A 383 -3.48 -7.12 7.48
C PRO A 383 -4.75 -7.83 7.93
N PRO A 384 -4.72 -8.61 9.01
CA PRO A 384 -5.90 -9.33 9.51
C PRO A 384 -7.12 -8.45 9.78
N SER A 385 -6.94 -7.15 9.81
CA SER A 385 -7.94 -6.12 10.14
C SER A 385 -8.70 -5.53 8.95
N CYS A 386 -8.47 -5.98 7.73
CA CYS A 386 -9.25 -5.52 6.58
C CYS A 386 -10.61 -6.22 6.54
N THR A 387 -11.58 -5.71 7.29
CA THR A 387 -12.90 -6.31 7.47
C THR A 387 -14.01 -5.67 6.63
N GLY A 388 -13.75 -4.51 6.01
CA GLY A 388 -14.74 -3.67 5.35
C GLY A 388 -15.33 -2.59 6.25
N THR A 389 -15.20 -2.70 7.58
CA THR A 389 -15.69 -1.69 8.53
C THR A 389 -15.12 -0.30 8.23
N GLU A 390 -13.80 -0.19 8.12
CA GLU A 390 -13.14 1.08 7.81
C GLU A 390 -13.59 1.67 6.47
N ALA A 391 -13.71 0.84 5.42
CA ALA A 391 -14.18 1.27 4.11
C ALA A 391 -15.62 1.79 4.17
N THR A 392 -16.50 1.12 4.92
CA THR A 392 -17.89 1.52 5.10
C THR A 392 -17.99 2.89 5.77
N LEU A 393 -17.13 3.13 6.78
CA LEU A 393 -17.08 4.42 7.49
C LEU A 393 -16.44 5.52 6.66
N LEU A 394 -15.43 5.22 5.85
CA LEU A 394 -14.74 6.20 5.00
C LEU A 394 -15.57 6.63 3.78
N PHE A 395 -16.53 5.81 3.32
CA PHE A 395 -17.34 6.13 2.15
C PHE A 395 -18.12 7.45 2.30
N PRO A 396 -18.98 7.65 3.33
CA PRO A 396 -19.68 8.91 3.54
C PRO A 396 -18.73 10.08 3.84
N VAL A 397 -17.59 9.83 4.49
CA VAL A 397 -16.58 10.84 4.76
C VAL A 397 -15.98 11.39 3.46
N LEU A 398 -15.55 10.49 2.56
CA LEU A 398 -15.01 10.90 1.27
C LEU A 398 -16.02 11.65 0.43
N LEU A 399 -17.28 11.22 0.40
CA LEU A 399 -18.33 11.92 -0.34
C LEU A 399 -18.58 13.32 0.21
N ALA A 400 -18.69 13.47 1.54
CA ALA A 400 -18.87 14.75 2.20
C ALA A 400 -17.71 15.72 1.90
N GLU A 401 -16.45 15.27 2.05
CA GLU A 401 -15.29 16.12 1.79
C GLU A 401 -15.09 16.40 0.29
N ALA A 402 -15.34 15.43 -0.60
CA ALA A 402 -15.30 15.66 -2.04
C ALA A 402 -16.28 16.77 -2.47
N ARG A 403 -17.47 16.82 -1.86
CA ARG A 403 -18.42 17.91 -2.04
C ARG A 403 -17.84 19.26 -1.60
N ARG A 404 -17.11 19.32 -0.48
CA ARG A 404 -16.43 20.54 -0.02
C ARG A 404 -15.32 20.95 -0.99
N TRP A 405 -14.64 20.01 -1.64
CA TRP A 405 -13.61 20.27 -2.64
C TRP A 405 -14.16 20.61 -4.05
N GLY A 406 -15.47 20.50 -4.27
CA GLY A 406 -16.10 20.91 -5.54
C GLY A 406 -16.68 19.77 -6.37
N LEU A 407 -17.01 18.64 -5.74
CA LEU A 407 -17.84 17.64 -6.38
C LEU A 407 -19.23 18.24 -6.68
N SER A 408 -19.75 18.01 -7.88
CA SER A 408 -21.04 18.54 -8.30
C SER A 408 -22.20 18.01 -7.46
N GLN A 409 -23.28 18.81 -7.39
CA GLN A 409 -24.50 18.40 -6.70
C GLN A 409 -25.09 17.11 -7.30
N GLN A 410 -25.10 17.01 -8.64
CA GLN A 410 -25.59 15.83 -9.36
C GLN A 410 -24.83 14.55 -8.98
N GLU A 411 -23.47 14.61 -8.97
CA GLU A 411 -22.65 13.45 -8.60
C GLU A 411 -22.78 13.11 -7.11
N THR A 412 -22.99 14.13 -6.27
CA THR A 412 -23.26 13.94 -4.84
C THR A 412 -24.58 13.19 -4.65
N GLU A 413 -25.66 13.59 -5.34
CA GLU A 413 -26.97 12.96 -5.28
C GLU A 413 -26.97 11.53 -5.84
N GLU A 414 -26.19 11.26 -6.88
CA GLU A 414 -25.98 9.92 -7.43
C GLU A 414 -25.42 8.94 -6.38
N LEU A 415 -24.46 9.40 -5.59
CA LEU A 415 -23.73 8.60 -4.61
C LEU A 415 -24.37 8.58 -3.22
N LEU A 416 -25.28 9.52 -2.94
CA LEU A 416 -25.91 9.69 -1.64
C LEU A 416 -26.62 8.44 -1.12
N PRO A 417 -27.39 7.67 -1.95
CA PRO A 417 -28.04 6.46 -1.46
C PRO A 417 -27.08 5.39 -0.94
N ALA A 418 -25.86 5.32 -1.48
CA ALA A 418 -24.84 4.41 -0.97
C ALA A 418 -24.27 4.91 0.37
N ALA A 419 -24.06 6.21 0.53
CA ALA A 419 -23.63 6.81 1.79
C ALA A 419 -24.71 6.64 2.88
N GLU A 420 -26.00 6.85 2.55
CA GLU A 420 -27.12 6.60 3.46
C GLU A 420 -27.13 5.16 3.99
N ARG A 421 -26.91 4.17 3.11
CA ARG A 421 -26.80 2.77 3.53
C ARG A 421 -25.59 2.49 4.44
N CYS A 422 -24.45 3.12 4.19
CA CYS A 422 -23.29 3.02 5.08
C CYS A 422 -23.60 3.59 6.47
N LEU A 423 -24.25 4.75 6.54
CA LEU A 423 -24.65 5.39 7.80
C LEU A 423 -25.76 4.62 8.54
N ALA A 424 -26.72 4.06 7.80
CA ALA A 424 -27.74 3.18 8.35
C ALA A 424 -27.12 1.89 8.92
N TRP A 425 -26.13 1.29 8.21
CA TRP A 425 -25.38 0.16 8.72
C TRP A 425 -24.68 0.50 10.04
N LEU A 426 -24.04 1.67 10.13
CA LEU A 426 -23.37 2.11 11.37
C LEU A 426 -24.37 2.14 12.54
N LEU A 427 -25.48 2.85 12.40
CA LEU A 427 -26.48 2.97 13.47
C LEU A 427 -27.14 1.62 13.81
N THR A 428 -27.44 0.79 12.81
CA THR A 428 -28.03 -0.52 13.02
C THR A 428 -27.05 -1.48 13.73
N THR A 429 -25.76 -1.40 13.36
CA THR A 429 -24.70 -2.25 13.94
C THR A 429 -24.43 -1.89 15.39
N VAL A 430 -24.42 -0.61 15.70
CA VAL A 430 -24.24 -0.14 17.08
C VAL A 430 -25.50 -0.41 17.91
N GLY A 431 -26.69 -0.31 17.33
CA GLY A 431 -27.97 -0.48 18.04
C GLY A 431 -28.10 0.47 19.23
N ASP A 432 -28.44 -0.07 20.39
CA ASP A 432 -28.51 0.68 21.65
C ASP A 432 -27.10 0.85 22.30
N GLY A 433 -26.07 0.29 21.68
CA GLY A 433 -24.68 0.39 22.18
C GLY A 433 -24.02 1.72 21.84
N THR A 434 -22.88 1.95 22.48
CA THR A 434 -22.09 3.16 22.26
C THR A 434 -20.97 2.94 21.25
N TYR A 435 -20.39 1.74 21.20
CA TYR A 435 -19.14 1.44 20.50
C TYR A 435 -19.33 0.46 19.35
N LEU A 436 -18.52 0.68 18.32
CA LEU A 436 -18.40 -0.23 17.17
C LEU A 436 -17.22 -1.19 17.36
N SER A 437 -17.46 -2.50 17.32
CA SER A 437 -16.41 -3.53 17.30
C SER A 437 -15.91 -3.80 15.88
N ASP A 438 -14.66 -4.26 15.74
CA ASP A 438 -14.07 -4.59 14.45
C ASP A 438 -13.13 -5.82 14.54
N PRO A 439 -13.47 -6.93 13.89
CA PRO A 439 -14.71 -7.20 13.15
C PRO A 439 -15.95 -7.29 14.07
N HIS A 440 -17.08 -6.84 13.56
CA HIS A 440 -18.35 -6.95 14.28
C HIS A 440 -18.91 -8.39 14.18
N PRO A 441 -19.56 -8.97 15.24
CA PRO A 441 -19.71 -8.44 16.61
C PRO A 441 -18.59 -8.86 17.58
N ALA A 442 -17.65 -9.70 17.17
CA ALA A 442 -16.76 -10.42 18.11
C ALA A 442 -15.36 -9.78 18.25
N GLY A 443 -15.04 -8.73 17.46
CA GLY A 443 -13.75 -8.07 17.51
C GLY A 443 -13.61 -7.10 18.69
N PRO A 444 -12.36 -6.64 18.93
CA PRO A 444 -12.12 -5.59 19.90
C PRO A 444 -12.73 -4.26 19.47
N VAL A 445 -13.10 -3.44 20.42
CA VAL A 445 -13.49 -2.05 20.21
C VAL A 445 -12.21 -1.22 20.10
N ARG A 446 -11.77 -0.92 18.89
CA ARG A 446 -10.50 -0.24 18.64
C ARG A 446 -10.66 1.28 18.66
N CYS A 447 -9.63 1.98 19.14
CA CYS A 447 -9.56 3.43 19.22
C CYS A 447 -9.76 4.09 17.83
N GLU A 448 -9.02 3.65 16.84
CA GLU A 448 -9.09 4.15 15.48
C GLU A 448 -10.45 3.91 14.81
N THR A 449 -11.08 2.77 15.09
CA THR A 449 -12.45 2.47 14.59
C THR A 449 -13.46 3.45 15.16
N GLN A 450 -13.35 3.84 16.44
CA GLN A 450 -14.23 4.85 17.04
C GLN A 450 -13.99 6.24 16.43
N ALA A 451 -12.73 6.60 16.13
CA ALA A 451 -12.42 7.84 15.44
C ALA A 451 -13.04 7.90 14.04
N HIS A 452 -12.93 6.83 13.26
CA HIS A 452 -13.57 6.72 11.95
C HIS A 452 -15.09 6.79 12.04
N ALA A 453 -15.70 6.07 12.98
CA ALA A 453 -17.15 6.04 13.17
C ALA A 453 -17.72 7.40 13.60
N HIS A 454 -17.06 8.08 14.54
CA HIS A 454 -17.42 9.42 14.99
C HIS A 454 -17.37 10.44 13.84
N ARG A 455 -16.28 10.43 13.06
CA ARG A 455 -16.13 11.29 11.89
C ARG A 455 -17.20 10.99 10.83
N ALA A 456 -17.46 9.70 10.53
CA ALA A 456 -18.49 9.28 9.59
C ALA A 456 -19.88 9.79 10.01
N ALA A 457 -20.20 9.73 11.29
CA ALA A 457 -21.48 10.23 11.80
C ALA A 457 -21.61 11.74 11.65
N LEU A 458 -20.57 12.52 11.99
CA LEU A 458 -20.63 13.99 11.93
C LEU A 458 -20.65 14.50 10.48
N LEU A 459 -19.76 13.98 9.62
CA LEU A 459 -19.71 14.40 8.23
C LEU A 459 -20.91 13.86 7.44
N GLY A 460 -21.35 12.64 7.79
CA GLY A 460 -22.58 12.06 7.23
C GLY A 460 -23.82 12.87 7.58
N ALA A 461 -23.93 13.34 8.83
CA ALA A 461 -25.02 14.23 9.26
C ALA A 461 -25.03 15.56 8.49
N ASP A 462 -23.84 16.18 8.35
CA ASP A 462 -23.68 17.40 7.56
C ASP A 462 -24.03 17.20 6.07
N LEU A 463 -23.66 16.05 5.50
CA LEU A 463 -24.00 15.69 4.13
C LEU A 463 -25.51 15.49 3.95
N LEU A 464 -26.17 14.77 4.86
CA LEU A 464 -27.60 14.54 4.82
C LEU A 464 -28.39 15.85 4.88
N ASP A 465 -28.06 16.75 5.82
CA ASP A 465 -28.69 18.05 5.93
C ASP A 465 -28.50 18.88 4.66
N ALA A 466 -27.29 18.91 4.14
CA ALA A 466 -26.96 19.64 2.92
C ALA A 466 -27.71 19.14 1.67
N CYS A 467 -28.17 17.90 1.70
CA CYS A 467 -28.99 17.28 0.63
C CYS A 467 -30.49 17.19 0.99
N GLY A 468 -30.92 17.79 2.08
CA GLY A 468 -32.32 17.77 2.54
C GLY A 468 -32.82 16.37 2.94
N ARG A 469 -31.92 15.50 3.43
CA ARG A 469 -32.23 14.12 3.83
C ARG A 469 -32.36 14.00 5.35
N PRO A 470 -33.32 13.18 5.83
CA PRO A 470 -33.48 12.96 7.28
C PRO A 470 -32.35 12.09 7.86
N GLY A 471 -32.21 12.11 9.20
CA GLY A 471 -31.32 11.23 9.96
C GLY A 471 -30.07 11.90 10.53
N GLY A 472 -29.76 13.14 10.16
CA GLY A 472 -28.62 13.88 10.66
C GLY A 472 -28.58 14.02 12.18
N ASP A 473 -29.73 14.31 12.80
CA ASP A 473 -29.82 14.50 14.26
C ASP A 473 -29.50 13.23 15.05
N GLY A 474 -29.98 12.07 14.58
CA GLY A 474 -29.67 10.77 15.20
C GLY A 474 -28.18 10.47 15.18
N LEU A 475 -27.52 10.74 14.07
CA LEU A 475 -26.06 10.57 13.92
C LEU A 475 -25.30 11.51 14.87
N ARG A 476 -25.70 12.77 14.97
CA ARG A 476 -25.09 13.75 15.90
C ARG A 476 -25.32 13.38 17.36
N GLN A 477 -26.49 12.87 17.69
CA GLN A 477 -26.81 12.40 19.04
C GLN A 477 -25.92 11.25 19.44
N TRP A 478 -25.82 10.21 18.58
CA TRP A 478 -24.94 9.10 18.82
C TRP A 478 -23.44 9.53 18.90
N ALA A 479 -23.00 10.41 18.02
CA ALA A 479 -21.63 10.93 18.06
C ALA A 479 -21.32 11.67 19.38
N ARG A 480 -22.28 12.42 19.94
CA ARG A 480 -22.12 13.06 21.26
C ARG A 480 -22.01 12.02 22.37
N GLN A 481 -22.82 10.95 22.34
CA GLN A 481 -22.76 9.85 23.31
C GLN A 481 -21.43 9.11 23.22
N LEU A 482 -21.00 8.74 21.99
CA LEU A 482 -19.70 8.12 21.77
C LEU A 482 -18.56 8.99 22.33
N ARG A 483 -18.58 10.30 22.06
CA ARG A 483 -17.54 11.22 22.52
C ARG A 483 -17.48 11.29 24.06
N ALA A 484 -18.62 11.34 24.74
CA ALA A 484 -18.66 11.38 26.19
C ALA A 484 -18.09 10.08 26.79
N ALA A 485 -18.56 8.93 26.33
CA ALA A 485 -18.10 7.63 26.79
C ALA A 485 -16.62 7.38 26.43
N PHE A 486 -16.17 7.80 25.25
CA PHE A 486 -14.77 7.62 24.83
C PHE A 486 -13.80 8.34 25.77
N ARG A 487 -14.10 9.57 26.17
CA ARG A 487 -13.26 10.35 27.10
C ARG A 487 -13.14 9.71 28.48
N GLU A 488 -14.17 9.05 28.94
CA GLU A 488 -14.19 8.37 30.23
C GLU A 488 -13.55 6.99 30.17
N GLU A 489 -13.92 6.21 29.14
CA GLU A 489 -13.62 4.78 29.11
C GLU A 489 -12.36 4.41 28.31
N PHE A 490 -11.92 5.25 27.34
CA PHE A 490 -10.69 5.02 26.59
C PHE A 490 -9.49 5.75 27.13
N TRP A 491 -9.69 6.81 27.91
CA TRP A 491 -8.57 7.55 28.47
C TRP A 491 -7.97 6.80 29.67
N VAL A 492 -6.65 6.58 29.62
CA VAL A 492 -5.88 5.93 30.67
C VAL A 492 -4.98 6.98 31.29
N GLU A 493 -5.25 7.34 32.54
CA GLU A 493 -4.39 8.23 33.28
C GLU A 493 -3.14 7.50 33.74
N ASP A 494 -2.00 8.08 33.55
CA ASP A 494 -0.71 7.62 34.05
C ASP A 494 0.10 8.78 34.64
N ARG A 495 1.30 8.48 35.17
CA ARG A 495 2.19 9.51 35.74
C ARG A 495 2.66 10.56 34.72
N GLY A 496 2.49 10.32 33.44
CA GLY A 496 2.84 11.21 32.33
C GLY A 496 1.70 12.10 31.84
N GLY A 497 0.50 12.03 32.44
CA GLY A 497 -0.66 12.88 32.11
C GLY A 497 -1.75 12.20 31.29
N GLY A 498 -1.63 10.92 31.02
CA GLY A 498 -2.67 10.13 30.39
C GLY A 498 -2.47 9.92 28.88
N ARG A 499 -3.16 8.88 28.36
CA ARG A 499 -3.12 8.48 26.94
C ARG A 499 -4.37 7.69 26.53
N PRO A 500 -4.74 7.65 25.26
CA PRO A 500 -5.82 6.79 24.82
C PRO A 500 -5.39 5.32 24.85
N ALA A 501 -6.27 4.43 25.30
CA ALA A 501 -6.11 2.99 25.11
C ALA A 501 -6.23 2.63 23.62
N ALA A 502 -5.45 1.67 23.13
CA ALA A 502 -5.54 1.18 21.76
C ALA A 502 -6.89 0.54 21.46
N ALA A 503 -7.45 -0.18 22.45
CA ALA A 503 -8.72 -0.87 22.29
C ALA A 503 -9.36 -1.20 23.67
N ARG A 504 -10.63 -1.60 23.60
CA ARG A 504 -11.29 -2.36 24.67
C ARG A 504 -11.52 -3.79 24.20
N ALA A 505 -11.04 -4.74 24.95
CA ALA A 505 -11.27 -6.16 24.70
C ALA A 505 -12.75 -6.52 25.01
N PRO A 506 -13.26 -7.66 24.49
CA PRO A 506 -14.51 -8.21 24.95
C PRO A 506 -14.50 -8.30 26.50
N GLY A 507 -15.58 -7.85 27.15
CA GLY A 507 -15.63 -7.72 28.62
C GLY A 507 -15.13 -6.38 29.18
N GLY A 508 -14.82 -5.38 28.33
CA GLY A 508 -14.57 -3.98 28.71
C GLY A 508 -13.15 -3.67 29.21
N ARG A 509 -12.24 -4.66 29.28
CA ARG A 509 -10.84 -4.44 29.70
C ARG A 509 -10.10 -3.56 28.70
N ARG A 510 -9.47 -2.49 29.17
CA ARG A 510 -8.66 -1.61 28.35
C ARG A 510 -7.37 -2.28 27.89
N VAL A 511 -7.06 -2.18 26.61
CA VAL A 511 -5.77 -2.55 26.01
C VAL A 511 -4.95 -1.27 25.98
N THR A 512 -4.03 -1.12 26.92
CA THR A 512 -3.32 0.14 27.18
C THR A 512 -2.10 0.38 26.28
N GLN A 513 -1.83 -0.52 25.35
CA GLN A 513 -0.79 -0.29 24.33
C GLN A 513 -1.04 1.02 23.57
N PHE A 514 0.04 1.65 23.09
CA PHE A 514 -0.06 2.94 22.43
C PHE A 514 0.82 3.01 21.18
N GLY A 515 0.29 3.54 20.09
CA GLY A 515 0.96 3.59 18.80
C GLY A 515 0.36 4.61 17.84
N ALA A 516 0.87 4.61 16.60
CA ALA A 516 0.50 5.58 15.55
C ALA A 516 -0.98 5.55 15.16
N ALA A 517 -1.71 4.44 15.39
CA ALA A 517 -3.15 4.38 15.10
C ALA A 517 -3.97 5.45 15.82
N ALA A 518 -3.49 5.97 16.97
CA ALA A 518 -4.09 7.10 17.67
C ALA A 518 -4.07 8.42 16.85
N ALA A 519 -3.31 8.51 15.75
CA ALA A 519 -3.33 9.66 14.84
C ALA A 519 -4.73 9.92 14.25
N HIS A 520 -5.53 8.87 14.06
CA HIS A 520 -6.91 9.01 13.59
C HIS A 520 -7.83 9.81 14.53
N LEU A 521 -7.47 9.96 15.81
CA LEU A 521 -8.17 10.83 16.76
C LEU A 521 -8.02 12.32 16.43
N LEU A 522 -6.93 12.70 15.76
CA LEU A 522 -6.67 14.09 15.32
C LEU A 522 -7.28 14.39 13.94
N ASP A 523 -7.62 13.34 13.17
CA ASP A 523 -8.25 13.46 11.87
C ASP A 523 -9.77 13.56 12.04
N THR A 524 -10.27 14.77 12.18
CA THR A 524 -11.69 15.02 12.52
C THR A 524 -12.57 15.26 11.30
N GLY A 525 -11.98 15.58 10.14
CA GLY A 525 -12.69 15.86 8.89
C GLY A 525 -13.14 17.32 8.73
N LEU A 526 -13.56 17.69 7.52
CA LEU A 526 -13.89 19.03 7.09
C LEU A 526 -15.42 19.20 6.96
N LEU A 527 -15.97 20.15 7.75
CA LEU A 527 -17.37 20.61 7.67
C LEU A 527 -17.48 21.90 6.85
N GLY A 528 -18.70 22.40 6.72
CA GLY A 528 -18.99 23.69 6.10
C GLY A 528 -18.27 24.86 6.78
N GLY A 529 -18.07 25.96 6.03
CA GLY A 529 -17.41 27.16 6.49
C GLY A 529 -15.89 27.01 6.73
N GLY A 530 -15.25 25.96 6.23
CA GLY A 530 -13.83 25.67 6.43
C GLY A 530 -13.48 25.26 7.87
N CYS A 531 -14.45 24.75 8.62
CA CYS A 531 -14.27 24.29 9.99
C CYS A 531 -14.01 22.78 10.04
N HIS A 532 -13.15 22.36 10.97
CA HIS A 532 -13.02 20.93 11.29
C HIS A 532 -14.15 20.47 12.21
N ALA A 533 -14.59 19.23 12.04
CA ALA A 533 -15.56 18.62 12.94
C ALA A 533 -14.98 18.48 14.36
N PRO A 534 -15.81 18.55 15.42
CA PRO A 534 -15.34 18.30 16.77
C PRO A 534 -14.83 16.85 16.91
N GLY A 535 -13.63 16.69 17.49
CA GLY A 535 -13.03 15.37 17.73
C GLY A 535 -13.56 14.66 18.98
N LEU A 536 -13.15 13.39 19.15
CA LEU A 536 -13.41 12.61 20.37
C LEU A 536 -12.68 13.19 21.59
N LEU A 537 -11.48 13.70 21.41
CA LEU A 537 -10.66 14.28 22.47
C LEU A 537 -11.09 15.71 22.80
N ASP A 538 -10.84 16.13 24.03
CA ASP A 538 -10.87 17.54 24.40
C ASP A 538 -9.50 18.20 24.14
N ARG A 539 -9.38 19.49 24.48
CA ARG A 539 -8.15 20.26 24.26
C ARG A 539 -6.98 19.70 25.05
N VAL A 540 -7.20 19.30 26.32
CA VAL A 540 -6.14 18.78 27.19
C VAL A 540 -5.66 17.42 26.69
N GLN A 541 -6.59 16.54 26.35
CA GLN A 541 -6.29 15.24 25.79
C GLN A 541 -5.58 15.33 24.44
N THR A 542 -5.96 16.31 23.60
CA THR A 542 -5.29 16.59 22.30
C THR A 542 -3.84 17.05 22.53
N GLU A 543 -3.61 17.94 23.48
CA GLU A 543 -2.26 18.40 23.85
C GLU A 543 -1.38 17.26 24.40
N GLN A 544 -1.96 16.40 25.23
CA GLN A 544 -1.26 15.20 25.72
C GLN A 544 -0.90 14.23 24.57
N LEU A 545 -1.83 13.99 23.65
CA LEU A 545 -1.58 13.16 22.47
C LEU A 545 -0.46 13.75 21.60
N ALA A 546 -0.44 15.07 21.40
CA ALA A 546 0.62 15.74 20.66
C ALA A 546 1.99 15.53 21.32
N ARG A 547 2.10 15.73 22.64
CA ARG A 547 3.34 15.48 23.40
C ARG A 547 3.82 14.03 23.25
N LEU A 548 2.89 13.08 23.29
CA LEU A 548 3.23 11.65 23.11
C LEU A 548 3.77 11.38 21.70
N PHE A 549 3.19 11.97 20.65
CA PHE A 549 3.68 11.86 19.29
C PHE A 549 5.06 12.48 19.08
N GLY A 550 5.40 13.53 19.80
CA GLY A 550 6.75 14.11 19.80
C GLY A 550 7.75 13.39 20.70
N SER A 551 7.34 12.34 21.43
CA SER A 551 8.24 11.61 22.32
C SER A 551 9.09 10.57 21.57
N PRO A 552 10.36 10.31 21.99
CA PRO A 552 11.19 9.26 21.38
C PRO A 552 10.61 7.84 21.49
N THR A 553 9.60 7.66 22.31
CA THR A 553 8.88 6.38 22.40
C THR A 553 8.11 6.09 21.11
N LEU A 554 7.52 7.09 20.48
CA LEU A 554 6.75 6.98 19.24
C LEU A 554 7.44 7.62 18.03
N ASP A 555 8.00 8.82 18.18
CA ASP A 555 8.79 9.46 17.13
C ASP A 555 10.13 8.73 16.99
N SER A 556 10.31 8.03 15.88
CA SER A 556 11.56 7.36 15.55
C SER A 556 12.63 8.34 15.02
N GLY A 557 12.30 9.60 14.77
CA GLY A 557 13.09 10.55 13.99
C GLY A 557 12.94 10.36 12.48
N TRP A 558 12.22 9.31 12.05
CA TRP A 558 11.81 9.07 10.66
C TRP A 558 10.28 9.16 10.49
N GLY A 559 9.52 9.21 11.58
CA GLY A 559 8.07 9.20 11.65
C GLY A 559 7.56 8.39 12.83
N LEU A 560 6.23 8.22 12.91
CA LEU A 560 5.57 7.55 14.02
C LEU A 560 5.64 6.02 13.91
N ARG A 561 6.07 5.39 14.99
CA ARG A 561 6.04 3.93 15.14
C ARG A 561 4.61 3.41 15.29
N GLY A 562 4.32 2.29 14.66
CA GLY A 562 3.04 1.60 14.79
C GLY A 562 2.72 1.17 16.23
N LEU A 563 3.76 0.98 17.06
CA LEU A 563 3.67 0.68 18.49
C LEU A 563 4.90 1.30 19.18
N GLY A 564 4.71 1.85 20.38
CA GLY A 564 5.79 2.48 21.15
C GLY A 564 6.88 1.48 21.55
N VAL A 565 8.14 1.91 21.56
CA VAL A 565 9.30 1.01 21.84
C VAL A 565 9.28 0.35 23.21
N LYS A 566 8.53 0.91 24.17
CA LYS A 566 8.38 0.35 25.54
C LYS A 566 7.17 -0.57 25.67
N GLU A 567 6.37 -0.70 24.64
CA GLU A 567 5.16 -1.52 24.67
C GLU A 567 5.50 -3.01 24.45
N VAL A 568 4.76 -3.88 25.15
CA VAL A 568 4.90 -5.33 24.96
C VAL A 568 4.51 -5.71 23.53
N GLY A 569 5.37 -6.47 22.86
CA GLY A 569 5.16 -6.86 21.47
C GLY A 569 5.73 -5.87 20.45
N TYR A 570 6.47 -4.84 20.88
CA TYR A 570 7.19 -3.99 19.94
C TYR A 570 8.13 -4.82 19.05
N ASN A 571 8.00 -4.61 17.75
CA ASN A 571 8.86 -5.19 16.72
C ASN A 571 9.04 -4.15 15.62
N PRO A 572 10.26 -3.62 15.38
CA PRO A 572 10.49 -2.54 14.42
C PRO A 572 10.04 -2.90 13.00
N PHE A 573 9.94 -4.18 12.66
CA PHE A 573 9.40 -4.67 11.38
C PHE A 573 7.94 -5.13 11.46
N GLY A 574 7.30 -5.05 12.64
CA GLY A 574 5.90 -5.44 12.77
C GLY A 574 4.98 -4.40 12.14
N HIS A 575 4.16 -4.80 11.18
CA HIS A 575 3.25 -3.92 10.42
C HIS A 575 2.41 -2.97 11.30
N ARG A 576 1.89 -3.46 12.42
CA ARG A 576 1.18 -2.68 13.46
C ARG A 576 1.88 -2.69 14.81
N ALA A 577 3.04 -3.33 14.87
CA ALA A 577 3.77 -3.57 16.12
C ALA A 577 5.08 -2.77 16.22
N GLY A 578 5.30 -1.83 15.32
CA GLY A 578 6.46 -0.93 15.45
C GLY A 578 6.99 -0.32 14.17
N ALA A 579 6.74 -0.88 12.98
CA ALA A 579 7.12 -0.25 11.72
C ALA A 579 6.52 1.15 11.60
N VAL A 580 7.26 2.08 11.01
CA VAL A 580 6.74 3.42 10.67
C VAL A 580 5.93 3.30 9.40
N ARG A 581 4.64 3.60 9.49
CA ARG A 581 3.75 3.68 8.34
C ARG A 581 3.59 5.15 7.92
N VAL A 582 3.88 5.41 6.64
CA VAL A 582 3.88 6.78 6.10
C VAL A 582 2.51 7.42 6.21
N GLN A 583 1.45 6.67 5.96
CA GLN A 583 0.06 7.15 6.04
C GLN A 583 -0.29 7.68 7.43
N GLU A 584 -0.05 6.90 8.49
CA GLU A 584 -0.39 7.32 9.86
C GLU A 584 0.45 8.52 10.30
N THR A 585 1.71 8.56 9.88
CA THR A 585 2.56 9.75 10.16
C THR A 585 2.04 10.99 9.46
N ALA A 586 1.60 10.88 8.21
CA ALA A 586 1.03 12.02 7.48
C ALA A 586 -0.31 12.50 8.07
N ILE A 587 -1.16 11.57 8.51
CA ILE A 587 -2.41 11.89 9.23
C ILE A 587 -2.10 12.61 10.54
N ALA A 588 -1.10 12.15 11.29
CA ALA A 588 -0.66 12.82 12.51
C ALA A 588 -0.15 14.24 12.22
N VAL A 589 0.70 14.42 11.21
CA VAL A 589 1.21 15.74 10.79
C VAL A 589 0.07 16.69 10.44
N ALA A 590 -0.90 16.23 9.63
CA ALA A 590 -2.05 17.04 9.24
C ALA A 590 -2.94 17.41 10.44
N GLY A 591 -3.21 16.46 11.34
CA GLY A 591 -4.01 16.67 12.52
C GLY A 591 -3.34 17.59 13.56
N LEU A 592 -2.03 17.42 13.77
CA LEU A 592 -1.23 18.29 14.64
C LEU A 592 -1.15 19.72 14.09
N ALA A 593 -0.95 19.88 12.77
CA ALA A 593 -0.96 21.18 12.11
C ALA A 593 -2.33 21.87 12.28
N ALA A 594 -3.42 21.15 12.06
CA ALA A 594 -4.78 21.65 12.22
C ALA A 594 -5.10 22.06 13.68
N ALA A 595 -4.49 21.40 14.66
CA ALA A 595 -4.63 21.67 16.10
C ALA A 595 -3.62 22.70 16.64
N GLY A 596 -2.67 23.18 15.81
CA GLY A 596 -1.67 24.21 16.18
C GLY A 596 -0.45 23.69 16.96
N HIS A 597 -0.15 22.38 16.89
CA HIS A 597 1.03 21.76 17.51
C HIS A 597 2.23 21.76 16.55
N GLU A 598 2.81 22.93 16.34
CA GLU A 598 3.82 23.18 15.31
C GLU A 598 5.13 22.44 15.54
N LYS A 599 5.57 22.28 16.79
CA LYS A 599 6.82 21.61 17.14
C LYS A 599 6.79 20.15 16.72
N GLU A 600 5.72 19.45 17.07
CA GLU A 600 5.53 18.03 16.76
C GLU A 600 5.29 17.83 15.27
N THR A 601 4.49 18.71 14.64
CA THR A 601 4.30 18.77 13.18
C THR A 601 5.65 18.86 12.46
N THR A 602 6.51 19.78 12.90
CA THR A 602 7.84 20.03 12.33
C THR A 602 8.75 18.80 12.48
N SER A 603 8.77 18.18 13.68
CA SER A 603 9.61 17.01 13.95
C SER A 603 9.26 15.86 13.00
N LEU A 604 7.98 15.48 12.96
CA LEU A 604 7.50 14.36 12.14
C LEU A 604 7.68 14.63 10.65
N LEU A 605 7.37 15.84 10.18
CA LEU A 605 7.55 16.21 8.77
C LEU A 605 9.00 16.11 8.32
N ARG A 606 9.95 16.67 9.11
CA ARG A 606 11.38 16.56 8.82
C ARG A 606 11.86 15.11 8.80
N GLY A 607 11.33 14.28 9.69
CA GLY A 607 11.63 12.85 9.74
C GLY A 607 11.22 12.14 8.44
N VAL A 608 9.99 12.36 7.98
CA VAL A 608 9.49 11.75 6.72
C VAL A 608 10.24 12.26 5.50
N LEU A 609 10.57 13.56 5.44
CA LEU A 609 11.34 14.11 4.32
C LEU A 609 12.76 13.52 4.27
N ALA A 610 13.43 13.39 5.40
CA ALA A 610 14.74 12.75 5.47
C ALA A 610 14.68 11.27 5.07
N ALA A 611 13.60 10.56 5.43
CA ALA A 611 13.37 9.21 4.95
C ALA A 611 13.12 9.19 3.43
N ALA A 612 12.34 10.14 2.90
CA ALA A 612 12.06 10.24 1.47
C ALA A 612 13.34 10.42 0.63
N GLU A 613 14.31 11.20 1.08
CA GLU A 613 15.60 11.37 0.41
C GLU A 613 16.30 10.01 0.21
N THR A 614 16.35 9.18 1.25
CA THR A 614 16.95 7.84 1.17
C THR A 614 16.24 6.94 0.18
N PHE A 615 14.93 7.08 0.08
CA PHE A 615 14.10 6.30 -0.85
C PHE A 615 13.94 6.96 -2.23
N GLY A 616 14.77 7.95 -2.60
CA GLY A 616 14.66 8.68 -3.86
C GLY A 616 13.32 9.36 -4.04
N HIS A 617 12.73 9.85 -2.96
CA HIS A 617 11.41 10.49 -2.82
C HIS A 617 10.21 9.58 -3.16
N ARG A 618 10.44 8.31 -3.49
CA ARG A 618 9.41 7.28 -3.62
C ARG A 618 9.23 6.56 -2.30
N LEU A 619 8.39 7.10 -1.44
CA LEU A 619 8.14 6.54 -0.12
C LEU A 619 7.52 5.14 -0.19
N PRO A 620 8.07 4.13 0.50
CA PRO A 620 7.43 2.84 0.66
C PRO A 620 6.22 2.96 1.58
N GLU A 621 5.36 1.96 1.59
CA GLU A 621 4.23 1.86 2.54
C GLU A 621 4.69 2.04 3.99
N MET A 622 5.80 1.37 4.32
CA MET A 622 6.40 1.37 5.66
C MET A 622 7.89 1.06 5.62
N TYR A 623 8.57 1.40 6.69
CA TYR A 623 9.97 1.06 6.97
C TYR A 623 10.14 0.76 8.46
N ALA A 624 11.30 0.22 8.85
CA ALA A 624 11.54 -0.18 10.23
C ALA A 624 11.41 0.99 11.21
N GLY A 625 10.86 0.70 12.39
CA GLY A 625 10.69 1.69 13.46
C GLY A 625 11.93 1.92 14.33
N GLU A 626 13.14 1.69 13.79
CA GLU A 626 14.38 1.97 14.49
C GLU A 626 14.57 3.46 14.76
N GLN A 627 15.27 3.78 15.86
CA GLN A 627 15.57 5.17 16.22
C GLN A 627 16.60 5.75 15.26
N ARG A 628 16.34 6.95 14.76
CA ARG A 628 17.31 7.72 13.98
C ARG A 628 18.53 8.05 14.85
N ALA A 629 19.70 7.74 14.33
CA ALA A 629 20.99 8.13 14.87
C ALA A 629 21.76 8.98 13.85
N ASP A 630 22.79 9.66 14.27
CA ASP A 630 23.63 10.44 13.38
C ASP A 630 24.26 9.55 12.31
N GLY A 631 24.15 9.95 11.04
CA GLY A 631 24.63 9.20 9.90
C GLY A 631 23.82 7.93 9.55
N SER A 632 22.74 7.62 10.29
CA SER A 632 21.88 6.48 9.94
C SER A 632 20.91 6.79 8.79
N THR A 633 20.44 5.74 8.14
CA THR A 633 19.37 5.77 7.14
C THR A 633 18.20 4.92 7.62
N PRO A 634 16.95 5.23 7.19
CA PRO A 634 15.80 4.38 7.51
C PRO A 634 16.00 2.99 6.90
N ILE A 635 15.75 1.95 7.70
CA ILE A 635 15.91 0.56 7.27
C ILE A 635 14.67 0.15 6.45
N PRO A 636 14.83 -0.29 5.19
CA PRO A 636 13.72 -0.73 4.37
C PRO A 636 12.99 -1.93 4.99
N HIS A 637 11.67 -1.96 4.85
CA HIS A 637 10.87 -3.10 5.29
C HIS A 637 10.78 -4.15 4.17
N PRO A 638 11.11 -5.43 4.42
CA PRO A 638 11.20 -6.45 3.36
C PRO A 638 9.90 -6.73 2.63
N ALA A 639 8.76 -6.51 3.27
CA ALA A 639 7.43 -6.77 2.70
C ALA A 639 6.65 -5.49 2.37
N ALA A 640 7.26 -4.31 2.39
CA ALA A 640 6.55 -3.06 2.06
C ALA A 640 6.25 -2.96 0.57
N CYS A 641 5.05 -2.50 0.23
CA CYS A 641 4.74 -2.05 -1.12
C CYS A 641 5.49 -0.75 -1.44
N ARG A 642 6.05 -0.66 -2.64
CA ARG A 642 6.71 0.52 -3.18
C ARG A 642 6.63 0.51 -4.71
N PRO A 643 5.80 1.39 -5.32
CA PRO A 643 4.94 2.38 -4.69
C PRO A 643 3.75 1.78 -3.93
N SER A 644 3.21 2.60 -3.02
CA SER A 644 1.96 2.37 -2.30
C SER A 644 1.05 3.59 -2.46
N ALA A 645 -0.23 3.36 -2.74
CA ALA A 645 -1.19 4.45 -2.97
C ALA A 645 -1.32 5.37 -1.76
N THR A 646 -1.39 4.81 -0.54
CA THR A 646 -1.50 5.60 0.68
C THR A 646 -0.23 6.35 1.04
N ALA A 647 0.96 5.80 0.73
CA ALA A 647 2.23 6.49 0.94
C ALA A 647 2.44 7.63 -0.08
N ALA A 648 2.09 7.40 -1.34
CA ALA A 648 2.13 8.45 -2.37
C ALA A 648 1.10 9.56 -2.10
N ALA A 649 -0.14 9.20 -1.71
CA ALA A 649 -1.16 10.18 -1.33
C ALA A 649 -0.77 10.95 -0.05
N ALA A 650 -0.05 10.31 0.88
CA ALA A 650 0.49 10.97 2.06
C ALA A 650 1.47 12.10 1.71
N GLY A 651 2.27 11.96 0.64
CA GLY A 651 3.13 13.04 0.14
C GLY A 651 2.34 14.30 -0.26
N VAL A 652 1.15 14.12 -0.87
CA VAL A 652 0.23 15.22 -1.18
C VAL A 652 -0.33 15.84 0.12
N LEU A 653 -0.83 15.00 1.04
CA LEU A 653 -1.39 15.45 2.32
C LEU A 653 -0.39 16.24 3.16
N LEU A 654 0.86 15.77 3.29
CA LEU A 654 1.91 16.43 4.06
C LEU A 654 2.14 17.88 3.61
N LEU A 655 2.19 18.11 2.31
CA LEU A 655 2.46 19.44 1.76
C LEU A 655 1.22 20.34 1.81
N THR A 656 0.04 19.83 1.51
CA THR A 656 -1.21 20.62 1.53
C THR A 656 -1.65 20.96 2.95
N ALA A 657 -1.33 20.11 3.94
CA ALA A 657 -1.60 20.39 5.36
C ALA A 657 -0.82 21.61 5.86
N LEU A 658 0.39 21.88 5.35
CA LEU A 658 1.17 23.07 5.71
C LEU A 658 0.52 24.36 5.24
N ALA A 659 -0.17 24.34 4.12
CA ALA A 659 -0.92 25.48 3.59
C ALA A 659 -2.29 25.65 4.26
N GLY A 660 -2.76 24.63 4.98
CA GLY A 660 -4.02 24.66 5.73
C GLY A 660 -5.23 24.98 4.87
N ILE A 661 -5.30 24.41 3.65
CA ILE A 661 -6.36 24.67 2.68
C ILE A 661 -7.66 23.99 3.10
N ARG A 662 -8.72 24.76 3.35
CA ARG A 662 -10.02 24.29 3.81
C ARG A 662 -11.14 24.85 2.92
N PRO A 663 -11.44 24.20 1.81
CA PRO A 663 -12.47 24.64 0.87
C PRO A 663 -13.87 24.37 1.40
N ASP A 664 -14.80 25.23 0.99
CA ASP A 664 -16.25 25.01 1.04
C ASP A 664 -16.84 25.46 -0.29
N ALA A 665 -16.64 24.63 -1.32
CA ALA A 665 -17.09 24.94 -2.68
C ALA A 665 -18.59 25.22 -2.77
N PRO A 666 -19.49 24.52 -2.05
CA PRO A 666 -20.91 24.87 -2.06
C PRO A 666 -21.21 26.27 -1.55
N ALA A 667 -20.40 26.81 -0.66
CA ALA A 667 -20.53 28.19 -0.15
C ALA A 667 -19.68 29.21 -0.95
N GLY A 668 -18.95 28.76 -1.98
CA GLY A 668 -18.05 29.61 -2.75
C GLY A 668 -16.89 30.17 -1.91
N THR A 669 -16.42 29.46 -0.88
CA THR A 669 -15.37 29.97 0.03
C THR A 669 -14.21 29.00 0.15
N VAL A 670 -13.02 29.54 0.45
CA VAL A 670 -11.86 28.77 0.90
C VAL A 670 -11.23 29.48 2.10
N THR A 671 -11.00 28.73 3.16
CA THR A 671 -10.30 29.21 4.36
C THR A 671 -8.87 28.71 4.33
N LEU A 672 -7.90 29.60 4.60
CA LEU A 672 -6.49 29.26 4.73
C LEU A 672 -6.06 29.36 6.18
N ARG A 673 -5.50 28.29 6.71
CA ARG A 673 -4.93 28.23 8.08
C ARG A 673 -3.55 27.58 8.02
N PRO A 674 -2.56 28.27 7.45
CA PRO A 674 -1.21 27.73 7.32
C PRO A 674 -0.56 27.55 8.69
N VAL A 675 0.44 26.70 8.77
CA VAL A 675 1.30 26.58 9.94
C VAL A 675 2.12 27.87 10.08
N HIS A 676 2.11 28.50 11.26
CA HIS A 676 2.73 29.82 11.47
C HIS A 676 4.24 29.84 11.26
N SER A 677 4.93 28.73 11.56
CA SER A 677 6.36 28.60 11.29
C SER A 677 6.57 27.44 10.34
N VAL A 678 6.64 27.73 9.03
CA VAL A 678 6.83 26.67 8.03
C VAL A 678 8.23 26.07 8.18
N PRO A 679 8.34 24.81 8.60
CA PRO A 679 9.62 24.18 8.95
C PRO A 679 10.58 24.02 7.77
N LEU A 680 10.09 24.19 6.55
CA LEU A 680 10.80 24.03 5.29
C LEU A 680 11.11 25.34 4.59
N GLY A 681 10.84 26.48 5.23
CA GLY A 681 10.91 27.81 4.61
C GLY A 681 9.66 28.14 3.80
N GLU A 682 9.79 28.99 2.79
CA GLU A 682 8.69 29.30 1.89
C GLU A 682 8.31 28.08 1.02
N ILE A 683 7.01 27.85 0.84
CA ILE A 683 6.46 26.78 0.00
C ILE A 683 5.40 27.38 -0.93
N GLY A 684 5.53 27.10 -2.24
CA GLY A 684 4.50 27.35 -3.25
C GLY A 684 3.88 26.03 -3.72
N LEU A 685 2.56 25.99 -3.79
CA LEU A 685 1.80 24.86 -4.36
C LEU A 685 0.96 25.40 -5.51
N THR A 686 1.20 24.92 -6.71
CA THR A 686 0.54 25.36 -7.96
C THR A 686 -0.19 24.21 -8.63
N GLY A 687 -1.26 24.54 -9.38
CA GLY A 687 -2.02 23.55 -10.13
C GLY A 687 -2.90 22.63 -9.29
N LEU A 688 -3.16 22.97 -8.02
CA LEU A 688 -4.18 22.32 -7.20
C LEU A 688 -5.57 22.60 -7.78
N ARG A 689 -6.61 21.96 -7.23
CA ARG A 689 -8.00 22.15 -7.62
C ARG A 689 -8.87 22.48 -6.41
N VAL A 690 -9.60 23.59 -6.50
CA VAL A 690 -10.65 23.97 -5.56
C VAL A 690 -11.89 24.37 -6.35
N ALA A 691 -13.06 23.88 -5.98
CA ALA A 691 -14.30 24.12 -6.69
C ALA A 691 -14.22 23.79 -8.22
N GLY A 692 -13.42 22.77 -8.58
CA GLY A 692 -13.22 22.33 -9.95
C GLY A 692 -12.25 23.19 -10.79
N ALA A 693 -11.81 24.35 -10.27
CA ALA A 693 -10.91 25.28 -10.94
C ALA A 693 -9.46 25.18 -10.44
N PRO A 694 -8.46 25.65 -11.22
CA PRO A 694 -7.09 25.75 -10.75
C PRO A 694 -6.98 26.60 -9.49
N PHE A 695 -6.10 26.17 -8.58
CA PHE A 695 -5.82 26.88 -7.35
C PHE A 695 -4.33 26.82 -7.04
N SER A 696 -3.75 27.98 -6.72
CA SER A 696 -2.32 28.10 -6.40
C SER A 696 -2.14 28.96 -5.17
N VAL A 697 -1.29 28.51 -4.25
CA VAL A 697 -1.05 29.18 -2.97
C VAL A 697 0.44 29.18 -2.64
N ARG A 698 0.93 30.29 -2.13
CA ARG A 698 2.27 30.44 -1.57
C ARG A 698 2.15 30.70 -0.07
N VAL A 699 2.92 29.97 0.72
CA VAL A 699 3.03 30.18 2.17
C VAL A 699 4.44 30.65 2.47
N SER A 700 4.54 31.85 3.02
CA SER A 700 5.82 32.43 3.40
C SER A 700 6.44 31.70 4.60
N ARG A 701 7.72 31.93 4.87
CA ARG A 701 8.42 31.42 6.03
C ARG A 701 7.73 31.74 7.36
N LEU A 702 7.00 32.87 7.42
CA LEU A 702 6.28 33.30 8.61
C LEU A 702 4.83 32.78 8.69
N GLY A 703 4.45 31.84 7.82
CA GLY A 703 3.11 31.27 7.81
C GLY A 703 2.03 32.20 7.22
N LEU A 704 2.42 33.20 6.41
CA LEU A 704 1.46 34.02 5.70
C LEU A 704 1.12 33.36 4.37
N ALA A 705 -0.16 33.08 4.15
CA ALA A 705 -0.63 32.52 2.89
C ALA A 705 -1.01 33.63 1.92
N MET A 706 -0.59 33.46 0.65
CA MET A 706 -0.95 34.30 -0.48
C MET A 706 -1.52 33.40 -1.59
N VAL A 707 -2.75 33.63 -2.01
CA VAL A 707 -3.36 32.93 -3.15
C VAL A 707 -2.88 33.61 -4.43
N GLU A 708 -2.26 32.83 -5.32
CA GLU A 708 -1.74 33.31 -6.60
C GLU A 708 -2.74 33.05 -7.73
N GLU A 709 -3.59 32.03 -7.59
CA GLU A 709 -4.58 31.64 -8.58
C GLU A 709 -5.81 31.01 -7.89
N ALA A 710 -7.00 31.44 -8.27
CA ALA A 710 -8.27 30.87 -7.78
C ALA A 710 -9.39 31.11 -8.79
N ALA A 711 -10.50 30.37 -8.67
CA ALA A 711 -11.70 30.63 -9.47
C ALA A 711 -12.25 32.04 -9.24
N GLU A 712 -12.82 32.64 -10.29
CA GLU A 712 -13.59 33.89 -10.16
C GLU A 712 -14.74 33.70 -9.18
N GLY A 713 -14.92 34.66 -8.25
CA GLY A 713 -15.99 34.63 -7.25
C GLY A 713 -15.70 33.78 -6.02
N LEU A 714 -14.59 33.06 -5.97
CA LEU A 714 -14.18 32.32 -4.76
C LEU A 714 -13.74 33.28 -3.65
N GLN A 715 -14.44 33.31 -2.54
CA GLN A 715 -14.13 34.15 -1.40
C GLN A 715 -13.02 33.54 -0.54
N LEU A 716 -11.96 34.31 -0.29
CA LEU A 716 -10.84 33.90 0.53
C LEU A 716 -11.09 34.33 1.98
N ARG A 717 -10.94 33.40 2.93
CA ARG A 717 -10.98 33.64 4.38
C ARG A 717 -9.62 33.25 4.98
N VAL A 718 -9.02 34.12 5.75
CA VAL A 718 -7.73 33.92 6.42
C VAL A 718 -7.89 33.77 7.91
#